data_07a7022d9e011363a73bba2eecdfa9f6
#
_entry.id   07a7022d9e011363a73bba2eecdfa9f6
#
_cell.length_a   1.000
_cell.length_b   1.000
_cell.length_c   1.000
_cell.angle_alpha   90.00
_cell.angle_beta   90.00
_cell.angle_gamma   90.00
#
_symmetry.space_group_name_H-M   'P 1'
#
loop_
_entity.id
_entity.type
_entity.pdbx_description
1 polymer ?
#
loop_
_entity_poly.entity_id
_entity_poly.type
_entity_poly.pdbx_seq_one_letter_code
_entity_poly.pdbx_strand_id
1 'polypeptide(L)'
;MVKHIYSCGRYLLHQATRISRRQMIACLAVAISIFNFQLSTLKAQDTVRKLDEVIIQDVRVSNKTPLTTSTMNREQLDEARTAVSLPFMLETQPSVVASGENGGVGATALRIRGVDGSRINVNINGITLNDPESQEVFWYNIPNLGGMAQSMQIQRGVGASNGGSPAFGAAINMQTLNAQNHPYGEADLGFGSWNTRQYSFSAGTGILKNGLSFDFTYSGLTSDGYIRSWGTDQQSFFGSVSWYGERTLIKLLTIIGSQTTGITWDGAYDYELDADPTYNPSGAYTMDGKTLYYPNETDNYWQRHYQLYVSHLLSDNWSLNAAFDFTHGDGYYEQMKNKKYKAYGLTQYEDGSKHNFVTRKELYNNAYTANLAARYNGENLGLSFGDNFLYYDGEHFGSIIWFRDTAVHLDTPYEWYRNYGDKYDNTTYVKANYDFNDNLNAYADLQLRFINYKVYGYADDLFDMHFTANYLFFNPKLGLNYRISDNQRTYFVAGISNREPRRSDIKDAIGRGDTILPESLLDLELGYQFASARWNFSANLYAMLYRNQMTPNGDVSSSGYALMENVEKSHRIGIELQAGYQPADWFRFDANLTLSHNKSVDFTYTDFADGDTVLQTVTANTDLSLSPSIVGAAIATFIPVKDAKIQLIGKYVGKQYADNTGRECYAIDPYFLLNAKASYTWHLGGTNEIEAQLVVNNVLDHQYRLNAWVGDYFSDDASWYGYYHDRAWLQQPGINFMGRVIYRF
;
A
#
# COMPACT_ATOMS: atom_id res chain seq x y z
N MET A 1 -4.10 -11.80 40.90
CA MET A 1 -4.69 -13.00 40.27
C MET A 1 -5.17 -12.73 38.85
N VAL A 2 -5.83 -11.63 38.54
CA VAL A 2 -6.31 -11.29 37.17
C VAL A 2 -5.13 -11.06 36.19
N LYS A 3 -4.04 -10.38 36.60
CA LYS A 3 -2.85 -10.17 35.76
C LYS A 3 -2.09 -11.45 35.38
N HIS A 4 -2.14 -12.48 36.22
CA HIS A 4 -1.48 -13.78 35.91
C HIS A 4 -2.29 -14.65 34.96
N ILE A 5 -3.62 -14.54 34.95
CA ILE A 5 -4.49 -15.24 33.99
C ILE A 5 -4.34 -14.65 32.58
N TYR A 6 -4.18 -13.33 32.47
CA TYR A 6 -3.92 -12.65 31.18
C TYR A 6 -2.55 -13.03 30.58
N SER A 7 -1.50 -13.12 31.40
CA SER A 7 -0.16 -13.52 30.95
C SER A 7 -0.10 -14.98 30.49
N CYS A 8 -0.77 -15.88 31.20
CA CYS A 8 -0.81 -17.31 30.84
C CYS A 8 -1.71 -17.57 29.61
N GLY A 9 -2.80 -16.81 29.46
CA GLY A 9 -3.66 -16.85 28.26
C GLY A 9 -2.94 -16.34 27.02
N ARG A 10 -2.14 -15.27 27.13
CA ARG A 10 -1.30 -14.74 26.03
C ARG A 10 -0.23 -15.76 25.60
N TYR A 11 0.42 -16.46 26.54
CA TYR A 11 1.45 -17.46 26.22
C TYR A 11 0.87 -18.70 25.51
N LEU A 12 -0.32 -19.14 25.89
CA LEU A 12 -1.02 -20.25 25.25
C LEU A 12 -1.58 -19.87 23.86
N LEU A 13 -2.10 -18.66 23.68
CA LEU A 13 -2.50 -18.13 22.37
C LEU A 13 -1.29 -17.95 21.43
N HIS A 14 -0.16 -17.49 21.94
CA HIS A 14 1.07 -17.31 21.15
C HIS A 14 1.66 -18.64 20.66
N GLN A 15 1.51 -19.72 21.44
CA GLN A 15 1.89 -21.08 21.02
C GLN A 15 0.87 -21.72 20.06
N ALA A 16 -0.42 -21.42 20.22
CA ALA A 16 -1.47 -21.98 19.37
C ALA A 16 -1.53 -21.35 17.95
N THR A 17 -0.94 -20.14 17.75
CA THR A 17 -0.99 -19.42 16.48
C THR A 17 0.24 -19.60 15.60
N ARG A 18 1.33 -20.21 16.09
CA ARG A 18 2.47 -20.58 15.24
C ARG A 18 2.21 -21.91 14.53
N ILE A 19 1.47 -21.83 13.42
CA ILE A 19 1.41 -22.96 12.49
C ILE A 19 2.80 -23.10 11.86
N SER A 20 3.55 -24.13 12.24
CA SER A 20 4.87 -24.38 11.64
C SER A 20 4.72 -24.70 10.14
N ARG A 21 5.76 -24.41 9.33
CA ARG A 21 5.81 -24.80 7.90
C ARG A 21 5.35 -26.24 7.67
N ARG A 22 5.71 -27.16 8.59
CA ARG A 22 5.31 -28.59 8.52
C ARG A 22 3.81 -28.80 8.76
N GLN A 23 3.20 -28.04 9.66
CA GLN A 23 1.75 -28.13 9.91
C GLN A 23 0.93 -27.54 8.77
N MET A 24 1.39 -26.45 8.15
CA MET A 24 0.76 -25.91 6.94
C MET A 24 0.84 -26.87 5.74
N ILE A 25 2.00 -27.51 5.52
CA ILE A 25 2.17 -28.51 4.47
C ILE A 25 1.29 -29.75 4.76
N ALA A 26 1.16 -30.15 6.01
CA ALA A 26 0.28 -31.24 6.40
C ALA A 26 -1.20 -30.90 6.19
N CYS A 27 -1.64 -29.69 6.52
CA CYS A 27 -3.00 -29.20 6.23
C CYS A 27 -3.26 -29.13 4.73
N LEU A 28 -2.27 -28.69 3.94
CA LEU A 28 -2.35 -28.66 2.49
C LEU A 28 -2.46 -30.08 1.89
N ALA A 29 -1.66 -31.03 2.38
CA ALA A 29 -1.70 -32.43 1.94
C ALA A 29 -3.02 -33.10 2.30
N VAL A 30 -3.59 -32.81 3.48
CA VAL A 30 -4.91 -33.29 3.89
C VAL A 30 -5.99 -32.65 3.06
N ALA A 31 -5.94 -31.37 2.77
CA ALA A 31 -6.89 -30.66 1.91
C ALA A 31 -6.86 -31.21 0.46
N ILE A 32 -5.67 -31.45 -0.10
CA ILE A 32 -5.49 -32.07 -1.42
C ILE A 32 -6.02 -33.50 -1.44
N SER A 33 -5.82 -34.27 -0.36
CA SER A 33 -6.32 -35.65 -0.27
C SER A 33 -7.84 -35.72 -0.13
N ILE A 34 -8.46 -34.83 0.63
CA ILE A 34 -9.92 -34.70 0.75
C ILE A 34 -10.52 -34.21 -0.56
N PHE A 35 -9.84 -33.31 -1.27
CA PHE A 35 -10.27 -32.76 -2.55
C PHE A 35 -10.28 -33.81 -3.66
N ASN A 36 -9.26 -34.67 -3.75
CA ASN A 36 -9.20 -35.73 -4.74
C ASN A 36 -10.28 -36.81 -4.56
N PHE A 37 -10.81 -36.99 -3.36
CA PHE A 37 -11.86 -38.01 -3.11
C PHE A 37 -13.29 -37.53 -3.45
N GLN A 38 -13.52 -36.23 -3.59
CA GLN A 38 -14.86 -35.64 -3.79
C GLN A 38 -15.11 -35.05 -5.20
N LEU A 39 -14.07 -34.84 -6.00
CA LEU A 39 -14.18 -34.18 -7.31
C LEU A 39 -15.04 -34.95 -8.35
N SER A 40 -15.18 -36.26 -8.16
CA SER A 40 -15.95 -37.10 -9.09
C SER A 40 -17.48 -37.02 -8.96
N THR A 41 -18.01 -36.36 -7.94
CA THR A 41 -19.46 -36.37 -7.61
C THR A 41 -20.11 -34.96 -7.53
N LEU A 42 -19.37 -33.89 -7.75
CA LEU A 42 -19.86 -32.50 -7.59
C LEU A 42 -20.34 -31.95 -8.93
N LYS A 43 -21.64 -31.68 -9.05
CA LYS A 43 -22.21 -30.87 -10.14
C LYS A 43 -22.47 -29.47 -9.62
N ALA A 44 -21.79 -28.47 -10.20
CA ALA A 44 -22.02 -27.07 -9.92
C ALA A 44 -23.42 -26.60 -10.36
N GLN A 45 -23.97 -25.63 -9.66
CA GLN A 45 -25.26 -25.03 -10.03
C GLN A 45 -25.03 -23.96 -11.11
N ASP A 46 -25.71 -24.05 -12.26
CA ASP A 46 -25.55 -23.17 -13.44
C ASP A 46 -26.03 -21.71 -13.26
N THR A 47 -26.46 -21.32 -12.06
CA THR A 47 -27.01 -19.98 -11.82
C THR A 47 -25.98 -19.10 -11.12
N VAL A 48 -25.42 -18.14 -11.85
CA VAL A 48 -24.66 -17.01 -11.25
C VAL A 48 -25.61 -16.21 -10.39
N ARG A 49 -25.39 -16.20 -9.07
CA ARG A 49 -26.24 -15.46 -8.15
C ARG A 49 -25.70 -14.02 -7.99
N LYS A 50 -26.59 -13.05 -8.20
CA LYS A 50 -26.28 -11.61 -8.17
C LYS A 50 -25.91 -11.06 -6.79
N LEU A 51 -25.88 -11.86 -5.72
CA LEU A 51 -25.64 -11.41 -4.35
C LEU A 51 -24.22 -10.91 -4.10
N ASP A 52 -23.23 -11.46 -4.81
CA ASP A 52 -21.84 -10.94 -4.75
C ASP A 52 -21.76 -9.49 -5.23
N GLU A 53 -22.57 -9.11 -6.22
CA GLU A 53 -22.60 -7.74 -6.76
C GLU A 53 -23.05 -6.73 -5.71
N VAL A 54 -23.85 -7.12 -4.71
CA VAL A 54 -24.37 -6.21 -3.70
C VAL A 54 -23.28 -5.76 -2.71
N ILE A 55 -22.42 -6.66 -2.26
CA ILE A 55 -21.26 -6.31 -1.41
C ILE A 55 -20.31 -5.39 -2.18
N ILE A 56 -20.06 -5.70 -3.45
CA ILE A 56 -19.14 -4.97 -4.30
C ILE A 56 -19.64 -3.56 -4.59
N GLN A 57 -20.93 -3.40 -4.81
CA GLN A 57 -21.54 -2.10 -5.13
C GLN A 57 -21.46 -1.11 -3.97
N ASP A 58 -21.31 -1.57 -2.72
CA ASP A 58 -21.12 -0.67 -1.59
C ASP A 58 -19.70 -0.07 -1.53
N VAL A 59 -18.71 -0.80 -2.03
CA VAL A 59 -17.29 -0.40 -1.99
C VAL A 59 -16.85 0.28 -3.29
N ARG A 60 -17.47 -0.07 -4.41
CA ARG A 60 -17.14 0.45 -5.74
C ARG A 60 -18.13 1.48 -6.20
N VAL A 61 -17.60 2.41 -6.96
CA VAL A 61 -18.45 3.37 -7.66
C VAL A 61 -18.86 2.82 -9.02
N SER A 62 -20.12 3.07 -9.37
CA SER A 62 -20.67 2.74 -10.69
C SER A 62 -20.29 3.79 -11.72
N ASN A 63 -20.53 3.49 -12.99
CA ASN A 63 -20.39 4.47 -14.07
C ASN A 63 -21.30 5.71 -13.94
N LYS A 64 -22.34 5.66 -13.11
CA LYS A 64 -23.18 6.84 -12.81
C LYS A 64 -22.54 7.77 -11.77
N THR A 65 -21.58 7.30 -10.97
CA THR A 65 -20.91 8.12 -9.96
C THR A 65 -19.85 9.01 -10.64
N PRO A 66 -19.88 10.32 -10.44
CA PRO A 66 -18.98 11.27 -11.10
C PRO A 66 -17.60 11.30 -10.42
N LEU A 67 -16.89 10.17 -10.40
CA LEU A 67 -15.54 10.06 -9.85
C LEU A 67 -14.58 9.53 -10.89
N THR A 68 -13.34 10.00 -10.84
CA THR A 68 -12.26 9.55 -11.71
C THR A 68 -11.78 8.17 -11.29
N THR A 69 -12.05 7.16 -12.10
CA THR A 69 -11.74 5.76 -11.78
C THR A 69 -11.01 5.05 -12.90
N SER A 70 -10.19 4.08 -12.53
CA SER A 70 -9.73 3.01 -13.42
C SER A 70 -9.92 1.67 -12.73
N THR A 71 -10.29 0.64 -13.50
CA THR A 71 -10.54 -0.70 -12.96
C THR A 71 -9.67 -1.68 -13.71
N MET A 72 -8.95 -2.51 -12.96
CA MET A 72 -8.26 -3.69 -13.47
C MET A 72 -9.12 -4.91 -13.17
N ASN A 73 -9.49 -5.65 -14.21
CA ASN A 73 -10.20 -6.93 -14.08
C ASN A 73 -9.21 -8.08 -13.81
N ARG A 74 -9.72 -9.30 -13.63
CA ARG A 74 -8.90 -10.49 -13.34
C ARG A 74 -7.82 -10.74 -14.39
N GLU A 75 -8.13 -10.65 -15.68
CA GLU A 75 -7.16 -10.86 -16.76
C GLU A 75 -6.01 -9.85 -16.70
N GLN A 76 -6.32 -8.57 -16.52
CA GLN A 76 -5.32 -7.52 -16.40
C GLN A 76 -4.44 -7.67 -15.14
N LEU A 77 -5.03 -8.14 -14.03
CA LEU A 77 -4.28 -8.45 -12.81
C LEU A 77 -3.35 -9.65 -13.04
N ASP A 78 -3.82 -10.72 -13.69
CA ASP A 78 -2.98 -11.89 -14.00
C ASP A 78 -1.82 -11.53 -14.94
N GLU A 79 -2.06 -10.68 -15.92
CA GLU A 79 -1.00 -10.13 -16.76
C GLU A 79 0.02 -9.32 -15.94
N ALA A 80 -0.41 -8.50 -15.00
CA ALA A 80 0.47 -7.66 -14.18
C ALA A 80 1.26 -8.45 -13.11
N ARG A 81 0.87 -9.68 -12.75
CA ARG A 81 1.52 -10.50 -11.70
C ARG A 81 2.95 -10.94 -11.99
N THR A 82 3.55 -10.59 -13.13
CA THR A 82 4.99 -10.67 -13.33
C THR A 82 5.76 -9.68 -12.46
N ALA A 83 5.11 -8.60 -12.00
CA ALA A 83 5.61 -7.77 -10.91
C ALA A 83 5.28 -8.46 -9.56
N VAL A 84 6.28 -8.64 -8.71
CA VAL A 84 6.15 -9.40 -7.45
C VAL A 84 5.40 -8.63 -6.36
N SER A 85 5.31 -7.30 -6.46
CA SER A 85 4.67 -6.41 -5.49
C SER A 85 3.50 -5.67 -6.12
N LEU A 86 2.41 -5.48 -5.34
CA LEU A 86 1.21 -4.80 -5.83
C LEU A 86 1.45 -3.36 -6.33
N PRO A 87 2.24 -2.48 -5.68
CA PRO A 87 2.58 -1.17 -6.22
C PRO A 87 3.09 -1.20 -7.66
N PHE A 88 4.00 -2.12 -7.97
CA PHE A 88 4.54 -2.26 -9.33
C PHE A 88 3.54 -2.88 -10.32
N MET A 89 2.59 -3.71 -9.86
CA MET A 89 1.48 -4.16 -10.71
C MET A 89 0.60 -3.00 -11.19
N LEU A 90 0.52 -1.93 -10.41
CA LEU A 90 -0.30 -0.74 -10.68
C LEU A 90 0.47 0.37 -11.40
N GLU A 91 1.77 0.26 -11.64
CA GLU A 91 2.63 1.35 -12.15
C GLU A 91 2.23 1.90 -13.52
N THR A 92 1.54 1.09 -14.34
CA THR A 92 1.05 1.51 -15.65
C THR A 92 -0.30 2.26 -15.58
N GLN A 93 -0.90 2.38 -14.39
CA GLN A 93 -2.12 3.18 -14.20
C GLN A 93 -1.81 4.68 -14.21
N PRO A 94 -2.79 5.54 -14.61
CA PRO A 94 -2.57 6.98 -14.66
C PRO A 94 -2.14 7.58 -13.33
N SER A 95 -1.18 8.50 -13.36
CA SER A 95 -0.64 9.22 -12.19
C SER A 95 0.03 8.34 -11.12
N VAL A 96 0.20 7.04 -11.37
CA VAL A 96 0.80 6.10 -10.43
C VAL A 96 2.31 6.10 -10.57
N VAL A 97 3.02 6.23 -9.45
CA VAL A 97 4.46 6.02 -9.31
C VAL A 97 4.68 4.98 -8.21
N ALA A 98 5.21 3.83 -8.59
CA ALA A 98 5.66 2.81 -7.65
C ALA A 98 7.11 3.06 -7.24
N SER A 99 7.45 2.74 -6.01
CA SER A 99 8.82 2.75 -5.51
C SER A 99 9.08 1.53 -4.64
N GLY A 100 10.34 1.14 -4.55
CA GLY A 100 10.77 0.02 -3.73
C GLY A 100 12.19 0.23 -3.26
N GLU A 101 12.54 -0.37 -2.14
CA GLU A 101 13.85 -0.25 -1.53
C GLU A 101 14.84 -1.28 -2.11
N ASN A 102 14.33 -2.42 -2.58
CA ASN A 102 15.18 -3.54 -3.00
C ASN A 102 14.68 -4.20 -4.31
N GLY A 103 14.66 -3.43 -5.42
CA GLY A 103 14.33 -3.97 -6.74
C GLY A 103 12.89 -4.49 -6.88
N GLY A 104 11.95 -3.95 -6.11
CA GLY A 104 10.53 -4.33 -6.15
C GLY A 104 10.17 -5.51 -5.24
N VAL A 105 11.13 -6.09 -4.51
CA VAL A 105 10.89 -7.06 -3.42
C VAL A 105 11.07 -6.37 -2.06
N GLY A 106 10.49 -6.93 -1.00
CA GLY A 106 10.51 -6.31 0.33
C GLY A 106 9.62 -5.07 0.40
N ALA A 107 10.10 -4.02 1.06
CA ALA A 107 9.34 -2.79 1.25
C ALA A 107 9.12 -2.04 -0.07
N THR A 108 7.88 -1.76 -0.37
CA THR A 108 7.43 -1.06 -1.57
C THR A 108 6.38 -0.02 -1.22
N ALA A 109 6.31 1.05 -1.98
CA ALA A 109 5.39 2.16 -1.78
C ALA A 109 4.71 2.57 -3.09
N LEU A 110 3.59 3.26 -2.96
CA LEU A 110 2.78 3.75 -4.07
C LEU A 110 2.46 5.22 -3.87
N ARG A 111 2.57 6.00 -4.93
CA ARG A 111 2.08 7.38 -5.00
C ARG A 111 1.09 7.54 -6.15
N ILE A 112 0.04 8.31 -5.93
CA ILE A 112 -0.97 8.64 -6.95
C ILE A 112 -1.15 10.14 -6.96
N ARG A 113 -0.96 10.81 -8.11
CA ARG A 113 -0.94 12.29 -8.23
C ARG A 113 0.08 12.95 -7.27
N GLY A 114 1.18 12.26 -6.96
CA GLY A 114 2.21 12.73 -6.02
C GLY A 114 1.83 12.65 -4.53
N VAL A 115 0.66 12.12 -4.17
CA VAL A 115 0.33 11.84 -2.75
C VAL A 115 0.86 10.46 -2.35
N ASP A 116 1.38 10.36 -1.14
CA ASP A 116 1.97 9.14 -0.58
C ASP A 116 0.92 8.12 -0.09
N GLY A 117 1.39 6.94 0.29
CA GLY A 117 0.56 5.81 0.74
C GLY A 117 -0.33 6.12 1.92
N SER A 118 0.08 7.04 2.82
CA SER A 118 -0.71 7.42 4.00
C SER A 118 -1.96 8.25 3.66
N ARG A 119 -2.07 8.73 2.42
CA ARG A 119 -3.21 9.47 1.87
C ARG A 119 -4.04 8.64 0.88
N ILE A 120 -3.67 7.38 0.70
CA ILE A 120 -4.35 6.43 -0.17
C ILE A 120 -5.07 5.41 0.68
N ASN A 121 -6.41 5.42 0.65
CA ASN A 121 -7.19 4.42 1.35
C ASN A 121 -7.23 3.12 0.53
N VAL A 122 -6.81 2.01 1.13
CA VAL A 122 -6.81 0.70 0.50
C VAL A 122 -7.81 -0.21 1.21
N ASN A 123 -8.76 -0.74 0.46
CA ASN A 123 -9.82 -1.59 0.99
C ASN A 123 -9.83 -2.97 0.35
N ILE A 124 -10.07 -4.00 1.15
CA ILE A 124 -10.44 -5.35 0.69
C ILE A 124 -11.89 -5.60 1.07
N ASN A 125 -12.76 -5.74 0.05
CA ASN A 125 -14.21 -5.91 0.22
C ASN A 125 -14.85 -4.88 1.20
N GLY A 126 -14.33 -3.64 1.22
CA GLY A 126 -14.82 -2.56 2.09
C GLY A 126 -14.18 -2.47 3.48
N ILE A 127 -13.29 -3.39 3.84
CA ILE A 127 -12.48 -3.30 5.05
C ILE A 127 -11.16 -2.62 4.73
N THR A 128 -10.83 -1.56 5.46
CA THR A 128 -9.57 -0.81 5.30
C THR A 128 -8.37 -1.66 5.72
N LEU A 129 -7.34 -1.66 4.88
CA LEU A 129 -6.08 -2.38 5.10
C LEU A 129 -5.00 -1.49 5.73
N ASN A 130 -5.16 -0.17 5.64
CA ASN A 130 -4.22 0.78 6.20
C ASN A 130 -4.07 0.59 7.71
N ASP A 131 -2.84 0.54 8.17
CA ASP A 131 -2.54 0.53 9.61
C ASP A 131 -3.12 1.80 10.27
N PRO A 132 -3.81 1.70 11.42
CA PRO A 132 -4.49 2.86 12.02
C PRO A 132 -3.57 3.94 12.58
N GLU A 133 -2.29 3.65 12.89
CA GLU A 133 -1.33 4.60 13.44
C GLU A 133 -0.47 5.26 12.36
N SER A 134 0.13 4.47 11.45
CA SER A 134 0.93 4.98 10.33
C SER A 134 0.08 5.45 9.15
N GLN A 135 -1.17 4.96 9.06
CA GLN A 135 -2.13 5.20 7.96
C GLN A 135 -1.64 4.69 6.59
N GLU A 136 -0.66 3.80 6.58
CA GLU A 136 -0.07 3.21 5.37
C GLU A 136 -0.37 1.71 5.27
N VAL A 137 -0.16 1.16 4.08
CA VAL A 137 -0.21 -0.29 3.82
C VAL A 137 1.21 -0.80 3.62
N PHE A 138 1.60 -1.78 4.42
CA PHE A 138 2.86 -2.50 4.26
C PHE A 138 2.62 -3.69 3.32
N TRP A 139 2.82 -3.47 2.01
CA TRP A 139 2.45 -4.40 0.96
C TRP A 139 3.14 -5.77 1.06
N TYR A 140 4.33 -5.81 1.63
CA TYR A 140 5.10 -7.03 1.83
C TYR A 140 4.61 -7.91 2.97
N ASN A 141 3.72 -7.40 3.86
CA ASN A 141 3.09 -8.21 4.90
C ASN A 141 2.13 -9.27 4.33
N ILE A 142 1.53 -9.01 3.17
CA ILE A 142 0.58 -9.92 2.50
C ILE A 142 0.99 -10.07 1.03
N PRO A 143 1.96 -10.96 0.72
CA PRO A 143 2.38 -11.18 -0.66
C PRO A 143 1.25 -11.74 -1.52
N ASN A 144 1.33 -11.50 -2.85
CA ASN A 144 0.37 -11.98 -3.83
C ASN A 144 -1.09 -11.49 -3.65
N LEU A 145 -1.29 -10.30 -3.08
CA LEU A 145 -2.63 -9.69 -2.99
C LEU A 145 -3.33 -9.62 -4.37
N GLY A 146 -2.58 -9.33 -5.43
CA GLY A 146 -3.10 -9.34 -6.80
C GLY A 146 -3.66 -10.69 -7.24
N GLY A 147 -3.05 -11.80 -6.77
CA GLY A 147 -3.53 -13.15 -7.03
C GLY A 147 -4.81 -13.52 -6.29
N MET A 148 -5.08 -12.87 -5.16
CA MET A 148 -6.30 -13.05 -4.37
C MET A 148 -7.45 -12.15 -4.84
N ALA A 149 -7.19 -11.19 -5.74
CA ALA A 149 -8.16 -10.22 -6.21
C ALA A 149 -8.89 -10.68 -7.46
N GLN A 150 -10.21 -10.56 -7.48
CA GLN A 150 -11.05 -10.65 -8.67
C GLN A 150 -10.90 -9.42 -9.55
N SER A 151 -10.73 -8.27 -8.93
CA SER A 151 -10.54 -6.98 -9.59
C SER A 151 -10.17 -5.90 -8.59
N MET A 152 -9.57 -4.81 -9.10
CA MET A 152 -9.22 -3.61 -8.34
C MET A 152 -9.78 -2.37 -9.02
N GLN A 153 -10.37 -1.47 -8.24
CA GLN A 153 -10.78 -0.15 -8.72
C GLN A 153 -9.94 0.91 -8.01
N ILE A 154 -9.24 1.71 -8.78
CA ILE A 154 -8.48 2.87 -8.32
C ILE A 154 -9.37 4.09 -8.51
N GLN A 155 -9.70 4.80 -7.43
CA GLN A 155 -10.39 6.09 -7.42
C GLN A 155 -9.33 7.15 -7.14
N ARG A 156 -9.20 8.15 -8.01
CA ARG A 156 -8.27 9.28 -7.85
C ARG A 156 -9.00 10.48 -7.28
N GLY A 157 -8.32 11.28 -6.47
CA GLY A 157 -8.92 12.39 -5.71
C GLY A 157 -9.67 11.92 -4.45
N VAL A 158 -10.66 12.70 -4.02
CA VAL A 158 -11.51 12.35 -2.87
C VAL A 158 -12.47 11.23 -3.25
N GLY A 159 -12.11 9.99 -2.95
CA GLY A 159 -12.93 8.81 -3.25
C GLY A 159 -14.30 8.82 -2.55
N ALA A 160 -15.11 7.81 -2.83
CA ALA A 160 -16.42 7.62 -2.19
C ALA A 160 -16.27 7.23 -0.70
N SER A 161 -17.25 7.61 0.12
CA SER A 161 -17.28 7.37 1.57
C SER A 161 -17.77 5.96 1.91
N ASN A 162 -16.99 4.94 1.56
CA ASN A 162 -17.40 3.54 1.72
C ASN A 162 -16.44 2.74 2.59
N GLY A 163 -15.35 3.07 2.95
CA GLY A 163 -14.35 2.19 3.57
C GLY A 163 -13.76 2.73 4.86
N GLY A 164 -14.55 3.39 5.71
CA GLY A 164 -14.08 3.93 6.98
C GLY A 164 -13.25 5.19 6.78
N SER A 165 -11.94 5.11 6.83
CA SER A 165 -11.06 6.26 6.62
C SER A 165 -11.31 6.92 5.27
N PRO A 166 -11.43 8.25 5.17
CA PRO A 166 -11.68 8.90 3.89
C PRO A 166 -10.47 8.73 2.97
N ALA A 167 -10.73 8.50 1.69
CA ALA A 167 -9.72 8.72 0.68
C ALA A 167 -9.36 10.20 0.66
N PHE A 168 -8.10 10.52 0.95
CA PHE A 168 -7.64 11.90 1.00
C PHE A 168 -6.96 12.34 -0.31
N GLY A 169 -6.37 11.40 -1.04
CA GLY A 169 -5.75 11.64 -2.35
C GLY A 169 -6.10 10.58 -3.38
N ALA A 170 -6.38 9.36 -2.94
CA ALA A 170 -6.87 8.27 -3.77
C ALA A 170 -7.49 7.16 -2.91
N ALA A 171 -8.21 6.21 -3.54
CA ALA A 171 -8.59 4.95 -2.92
C ALA A 171 -8.34 3.79 -3.88
N ILE A 172 -7.94 2.63 -3.31
CA ILE A 172 -7.80 1.36 -4.03
C ILE A 172 -8.79 0.38 -3.40
N ASN A 173 -9.79 -0.01 -4.16
CA ASN A 173 -10.84 -0.91 -3.71
C ASN A 173 -10.66 -2.28 -4.37
N MET A 174 -10.17 -3.24 -3.58
CA MET A 174 -9.98 -4.62 -4.00
C MET A 174 -11.22 -5.45 -3.71
N GLN A 175 -11.58 -6.27 -4.66
CA GLN A 175 -12.54 -7.35 -4.50
C GLN A 175 -11.78 -8.66 -4.51
N THR A 176 -11.98 -9.49 -3.49
CA THR A 176 -11.42 -10.85 -3.46
C THR A 176 -12.12 -11.76 -4.48
N LEU A 177 -11.50 -12.89 -4.77
CA LEU A 177 -12.06 -13.90 -5.67
C LEU A 177 -13.50 -14.25 -5.28
N ASN A 178 -14.39 -14.28 -6.28
CA ASN A 178 -15.76 -14.75 -6.14
C ASN A 178 -15.82 -16.26 -6.34
N ALA A 179 -16.78 -16.91 -5.70
CA ALA A 179 -17.05 -18.31 -5.95
C ALA A 179 -17.42 -18.54 -7.42
N GLN A 180 -16.79 -19.51 -8.05
CA GLN A 180 -17.09 -19.92 -9.42
C GLN A 180 -18.28 -20.91 -9.46
N ASN A 181 -18.85 -21.12 -10.65
CA ASN A 181 -19.93 -22.10 -10.82
C ASN A 181 -19.43 -23.55 -10.96
N HIS A 182 -18.13 -23.75 -11.10
CA HIS A 182 -17.48 -25.04 -11.26
C HIS A 182 -16.22 -25.12 -10.39
N PRO A 183 -15.79 -26.33 -10.03
CA PRO A 183 -14.51 -26.53 -9.38
C PRO A 183 -13.37 -26.04 -10.26
N TYR A 184 -12.32 -25.49 -9.64
CA TYR A 184 -11.13 -25.01 -10.33
C TYR A 184 -9.87 -25.22 -9.50
N GLY A 185 -8.73 -25.22 -10.18
CA GLY A 185 -7.42 -25.18 -9.57
C GLY A 185 -6.42 -24.41 -10.41
N GLU A 186 -5.46 -23.76 -9.74
CA GLU A 186 -4.35 -23.03 -10.36
C GLU A 186 -3.06 -23.33 -9.61
N ALA A 187 -1.98 -23.64 -10.33
CA ALA A 187 -0.63 -23.69 -9.84
C ALA A 187 0.22 -22.70 -10.63
N ASP A 188 0.86 -21.77 -9.97
CA ASP A 188 1.65 -20.67 -10.54
C ASP A 188 3.06 -20.71 -9.94
N LEU A 189 4.08 -20.85 -10.79
CA LEU A 189 5.48 -20.94 -10.41
C LEU A 189 6.29 -19.87 -11.16
N GLY A 190 7.02 -19.05 -10.44
CA GLY A 190 7.82 -17.96 -10.99
C GLY A 190 9.28 -18.03 -10.57
N PHE A 191 10.18 -17.60 -11.49
CA PHE A 191 11.61 -17.50 -11.29
C PHE A 191 12.15 -16.22 -11.91
N GLY A 192 13.03 -15.52 -11.22
CA GLY A 192 13.56 -14.25 -11.68
C GLY A 192 14.98 -13.96 -11.21
N SER A 193 15.45 -12.76 -11.56
CA SER A 193 16.72 -12.21 -11.10
C SER A 193 16.84 -12.26 -9.58
N TRP A 194 18.05 -12.23 -9.05
CA TRP A 194 18.36 -12.28 -7.61
C TRP A 194 17.77 -13.50 -6.91
N ASN A 195 17.84 -14.67 -7.57
CA ASN A 195 17.30 -15.93 -7.05
C ASN A 195 15.81 -15.84 -6.63
N THR A 196 15.07 -14.89 -7.23
CA THR A 196 13.65 -14.71 -6.95
C THR A 196 12.86 -15.96 -7.31
N ARG A 197 12.08 -16.46 -6.36
CA ARG A 197 11.17 -17.61 -6.52
C ARG A 197 9.82 -17.23 -5.98
N GLN A 198 8.81 -17.40 -6.81
CA GLN A 198 7.41 -17.17 -6.45
C GLN A 198 6.62 -18.45 -6.70
N TYR A 199 5.70 -18.74 -5.83
CA TYR A 199 4.73 -19.82 -6.05
C TYR A 199 3.37 -19.44 -5.49
N SER A 200 2.31 -19.95 -6.15
CA SER A 200 0.94 -19.81 -5.68
C SER A 200 0.12 -21.04 -6.07
N PHE A 201 -0.68 -21.52 -5.15
CA PHE A 201 -1.60 -22.63 -5.37
C PHE A 201 -2.99 -22.19 -4.92
N SER A 202 -3.94 -22.19 -5.87
CA SER A 202 -5.33 -21.82 -5.62
C SER A 202 -6.25 -22.98 -5.99
N ALA A 203 -7.32 -23.19 -5.23
CA ALA A 203 -8.38 -24.10 -5.60
C ALA A 203 -9.72 -23.69 -4.99
N GLY A 204 -10.81 -24.06 -5.66
CA GLY A 204 -12.15 -23.81 -5.19
C GLY A 204 -13.11 -24.92 -5.62
N THR A 205 -14.15 -25.14 -4.80
CA THR A 205 -15.18 -26.17 -5.09
C THR A 205 -16.20 -25.71 -6.13
N GLY A 206 -16.22 -24.41 -6.42
CA GLY A 206 -17.38 -23.80 -7.01
C GLY A 206 -18.58 -23.80 -6.07
N ILE A 207 -19.73 -23.29 -6.54
CA ILE A 207 -20.96 -23.26 -5.76
C ILE A 207 -21.62 -24.64 -5.78
N LEU A 208 -21.68 -25.28 -4.62
CA LEU A 208 -22.30 -26.60 -4.42
C LEU A 208 -23.83 -26.49 -4.46
N LYS A 209 -24.53 -27.61 -4.63
CA LYS A 209 -26.01 -27.68 -4.69
C LYS A 209 -26.71 -27.09 -3.45
N ASN A 210 -26.05 -27.13 -2.29
CA ASN A 210 -26.57 -26.57 -1.04
C ASN A 210 -26.22 -25.07 -0.86
N GLY A 211 -25.63 -24.44 -1.89
CA GLY A 211 -25.23 -23.04 -1.88
C GLY A 211 -23.88 -22.75 -1.24
N LEU A 212 -23.15 -23.74 -0.72
CA LEU A 212 -21.82 -23.55 -0.14
C LEU A 212 -20.75 -23.46 -1.25
N SER A 213 -19.70 -22.66 -0.98
CA SER A 213 -18.45 -22.63 -1.74
C SER A 213 -17.27 -22.54 -0.80
N PHE A 214 -16.17 -23.18 -1.17
CA PHE A 214 -14.91 -23.14 -0.45
C PHE A 214 -13.83 -22.75 -1.44
N ASP A 215 -13.02 -21.74 -1.08
CA ASP A 215 -11.92 -21.26 -1.91
C ASP A 215 -10.69 -21.08 -1.02
N PHE A 216 -9.51 -21.40 -1.54
CA PHE A 216 -8.25 -21.12 -0.87
C PHE A 216 -7.15 -20.77 -1.86
N THR A 217 -6.18 -19.99 -1.38
CA THR A 217 -4.91 -19.70 -2.06
C THR A 217 -3.78 -19.73 -1.04
N TYR A 218 -2.69 -20.40 -1.37
CA TYR A 218 -1.44 -20.34 -0.62
C TYR A 218 -0.34 -19.84 -1.53
N SER A 219 0.42 -18.86 -1.08
CA SER A 219 1.46 -18.21 -1.89
C SER A 219 2.73 -17.98 -1.10
N GLY A 220 3.86 -17.95 -1.79
CA GLY A 220 5.14 -17.56 -1.21
C GLY A 220 6.05 -16.89 -2.21
N LEU A 221 6.96 -16.07 -1.68
CA LEU A 221 7.99 -15.34 -2.41
C LEU A 221 9.28 -15.39 -1.62
N THR A 222 10.37 -15.79 -2.26
CA THR A 222 11.74 -15.64 -1.73
C THR A 222 12.61 -14.93 -2.75
N SER A 223 13.52 -14.05 -2.30
CA SER A 223 14.47 -13.36 -3.17
C SER A 223 15.67 -12.89 -2.34
N ASP A 224 16.85 -12.89 -2.96
CA ASP A 224 18.02 -12.25 -2.36
C ASP A 224 17.95 -10.71 -2.47
N GLY A 225 17.12 -10.18 -3.40
CA GLY A 225 16.98 -8.75 -3.70
C GLY A 225 18.16 -8.18 -4.49
N TYR A 226 18.00 -6.96 -4.99
CA TYR A 226 19.07 -6.24 -5.70
C TYR A 226 20.11 -5.67 -4.74
N ILE A 227 19.65 -5.03 -3.67
CA ILE A 227 20.50 -4.45 -2.62
C ILE A 227 20.95 -5.56 -1.67
N ARG A 228 22.24 -5.60 -1.33
CA ARG A 228 22.77 -6.60 -0.38
C ARG A 228 22.07 -6.50 0.98
N SER A 229 21.42 -7.57 1.37
CA SER A 229 20.73 -7.69 2.63
C SER A 229 20.48 -9.15 2.97
N TRP A 230 19.69 -9.43 3.98
CA TRP A 230 19.20 -10.78 4.25
C TRP A 230 18.30 -11.32 3.12
N GLY A 231 17.79 -10.45 2.25
CA GLY A 231 16.81 -10.79 1.22
C GLY A 231 15.37 -10.74 1.77
N THR A 232 14.47 -11.55 1.20
CA THR A 232 13.07 -11.64 1.67
C THR A 232 12.54 -13.06 1.62
N ASP A 233 11.75 -13.45 2.64
CA ASP A 233 10.91 -14.66 2.67
C ASP A 233 9.50 -14.24 3.11
N GLN A 234 8.54 -14.34 2.20
CA GLN A 234 7.17 -13.91 2.40
C GLN A 234 6.23 -15.04 2.10
N GLN A 235 5.18 -15.20 2.90
CA GLN A 235 4.15 -16.23 2.72
C GLN A 235 2.78 -15.64 2.99
N SER A 236 1.76 -16.12 2.28
CA SER A 236 0.37 -15.78 2.53
C SER A 236 -0.57 -16.94 2.33
N PHE A 237 -1.63 -16.92 3.11
CA PHE A 237 -2.77 -17.82 3.00
C PHE A 237 -4.06 -17.00 2.90
N PHE A 238 -4.87 -17.32 1.93
CA PHE A 238 -6.24 -16.84 1.76
C PHE A 238 -7.18 -18.03 1.84
N GLY A 239 -8.26 -17.92 2.62
CA GLY A 239 -9.29 -18.94 2.69
C GLY A 239 -10.66 -18.28 2.80
N SER A 240 -11.65 -18.80 2.07
CA SER A 240 -13.03 -18.35 2.21
C SER A 240 -14.03 -19.50 2.20
N VAL A 241 -15.09 -19.30 2.97
CA VAL A 241 -16.30 -20.13 2.97
C VAL A 241 -17.48 -19.23 2.72
N SER A 242 -18.21 -19.47 1.63
CA SER A 242 -19.37 -18.68 1.25
C SER A 242 -20.61 -19.54 1.23
N TRP A 243 -21.73 -18.99 1.68
CA TRP A 243 -23.04 -19.60 1.55
C TRP A 243 -23.99 -18.67 0.81
N TYR A 244 -24.49 -19.14 -0.31
CA TYR A 244 -25.41 -18.45 -1.22
C TYR A 244 -26.84 -18.99 -1.00
N GLY A 245 -27.64 -18.25 -0.25
CA GLY A 245 -29.10 -18.45 -0.15
C GLY A 245 -29.84 -17.74 -1.28
N GLU A 246 -31.18 -17.74 -1.24
CA GLU A 246 -31.99 -17.04 -2.26
C GLU A 246 -31.86 -15.51 -2.16
N ARG A 247 -31.79 -14.96 -0.94
CA ARG A 247 -31.73 -13.52 -0.65
C ARG A 247 -30.59 -13.14 0.30
N THR A 248 -29.77 -14.11 0.70
CA THR A 248 -28.72 -13.89 1.71
C THR A 248 -27.42 -14.51 1.23
N LEU A 249 -26.34 -13.73 1.31
CA LEU A 249 -24.97 -14.20 1.17
C LEU A 249 -24.27 -14.04 2.53
N ILE A 250 -23.65 -15.10 3.00
CA ILE A 250 -22.73 -15.07 4.16
C ILE A 250 -21.37 -15.55 3.67
N LYS A 251 -20.32 -14.76 3.92
CA LYS A 251 -18.94 -15.11 3.55
C LYS A 251 -18.02 -14.94 4.75
N LEU A 252 -17.36 -16.01 5.14
CA LEU A 252 -16.24 -16.00 6.06
C LEU A 252 -14.95 -15.98 5.24
N LEU A 253 -14.03 -15.12 5.60
CA LEU A 253 -12.76 -14.91 4.90
C LEU A 253 -11.64 -14.82 5.91
N THR A 254 -10.50 -15.45 5.61
CA THR A 254 -9.24 -15.22 6.34
C THR A 254 -8.12 -14.90 5.38
N ILE A 255 -7.30 -13.92 5.75
CA ILE A 255 -6.04 -13.59 5.08
C ILE A 255 -4.96 -13.62 6.14
N ILE A 256 -3.93 -14.44 5.93
CA ILE A 256 -2.79 -14.54 6.82
C ILE A 256 -1.54 -14.27 5.99
N GLY A 257 -0.76 -13.27 6.39
CA GLY A 257 0.52 -12.96 5.79
C GLY A 257 1.64 -13.04 6.80
N SER A 258 2.82 -13.45 6.37
CA SER A 258 4.05 -13.40 7.13
C SER A 258 5.21 -13.01 6.25
N GLN A 259 6.12 -12.23 6.80
CA GLN A 259 7.34 -11.82 6.12
C GLN A 259 8.54 -11.80 7.05
N THR A 260 9.72 -12.08 6.50
CA THR A 260 11.03 -11.73 7.00
C THR A 260 11.76 -11.04 5.86
N THR A 261 12.17 -9.79 6.06
CA THR A 261 12.81 -8.98 5.01
C THR A 261 14.05 -8.30 5.55
N GLY A 262 15.15 -8.39 4.81
CA GLY A 262 16.38 -7.67 5.13
C GLY A 262 16.15 -6.16 5.07
N ILE A 263 16.70 -5.44 6.05
CA ILE A 263 16.55 -3.99 6.15
C ILE A 263 17.40 -3.31 5.08
N THR A 264 16.79 -2.44 4.27
CA THR A 264 17.39 -1.65 3.20
C THR A 264 16.89 -0.20 3.24
N TRP A 265 16.51 0.28 4.44
CA TRP A 265 15.86 1.59 4.61
C TRP A 265 16.84 2.75 4.51
N ASP A 266 18.12 2.51 4.80
CA ASP A 266 19.15 3.52 4.75
C ASP A 266 19.62 3.71 3.29
N GLY A 267 19.70 4.96 2.85
CA GLY A 267 20.26 5.28 1.55
C GLY A 267 21.78 5.19 1.56
N ALA A 268 22.38 5.11 0.39
CA ALA A 268 23.83 5.09 0.18
C ALA A 268 24.32 6.38 -0.53
N TYR A 269 25.51 6.84 -0.18
CA TYR A 269 26.13 8.00 -0.79
C TYR A 269 26.60 7.74 -2.22
N ASP A 270 26.73 8.78 -3.04
CA ASP A 270 27.19 8.66 -4.42
C ASP A 270 28.50 7.88 -4.54
N TYR A 271 29.51 8.17 -3.70
CA TYR A 271 30.80 7.49 -3.74
C TYR A 271 30.73 6.00 -3.35
N GLU A 272 29.75 5.60 -2.54
CA GLU A 272 29.51 4.21 -2.18
C GLU A 272 28.84 3.46 -3.33
N LEU A 273 27.85 4.09 -3.98
CA LEU A 273 27.15 3.54 -5.13
C LEU A 273 28.02 3.45 -6.37
N ASP A 274 28.95 4.39 -6.57
CA ASP A 274 29.94 4.33 -7.65
C ASP A 274 30.91 3.15 -7.47
N ALA A 275 31.22 2.80 -6.22
CA ALA A 275 32.06 1.65 -5.90
C ALA A 275 31.27 0.32 -5.96
N ASP A 276 30.01 0.32 -5.51
CA ASP A 276 29.14 -0.85 -5.48
C ASP A 276 27.66 -0.42 -5.52
N PRO A 277 26.99 -0.50 -6.67
CA PRO A 277 25.60 -0.08 -6.82
C PRO A 277 24.59 -0.92 -6.01
N THR A 278 25.04 -2.02 -5.39
CA THR A 278 24.23 -2.87 -4.49
C THR A 278 24.54 -2.64 -3.03
N TYR A 279 25.35 -1.63 -2.71
CA TYR A 279 25.76 -1.32 -1.34
C TYR A 279 24.57 -1.02 -0.43
N ASN A 280 24.64 -1.53 0.80
CA ASN A 280 23.67 -1.29 1.86
C ASN A 280 24.41 -0.90 3.13
N PRO A 281 24.21 0.31 3.67
CA PRO A 281 24.82 0.73 4.92
C PRO A 281 24.15 0.12 6.17
N SER A 282 22.90 -0.40 6.04
CA SER A 282 22.16 -1.00 7.16
C SER A 282 22.91 -2.18 7.76
N GLY A 283 22.93 -2.25 9.08
CA GLY A 283 23.61 -3.31 9.83
C GLY A 283 25.15 -3.22 9.87
N ALA A 284 25.75 -2.19 9.27
CA ALA A 284 27.20 -1.97 9.32
C ALA A 284 27.63 -1.50 10.74
N TYR A 285 28.71 -2.09 11.25
CA TYR A 285 29.33 -1.67 12.51
C TYR A 285 30.83 -1.88 12.49
N THR A 286 31.55 -1.07 13.28
CA THR A 286 32.99 -1.19 13.39
C THR A 286 33.39 -2.01 14.59
N MET A 287 34.29 -2.98 14.39
CA MET A 287 34.85 -3.81 15.45
C MET A 287 36.34 -4.09 15.15
N ASP A 288 37.21 -3.73 16.12
CA ASP A 288 38.65 -3.90 16.00
C ASP A 288 39.24 -3.27 14.72
N GLY A 289 38.71 -2.08 14.33
CA GLY A 289 39.11 -1.32 13.16
C GLY A 289 38.61 -1.90 11.82
N LYS A 290 37.72 -2.90 11.85
CA LYS A 290 37.13 -3.50 10.66
C LYS A 290 35.62 -3.22 10.60
N THR A 291 35.11 -2.91 9.43
CA THR A 291 33.67 -2.87 9.17
C THR A 291 33.12 -4.28 9.04
N LEU A 292 32.13 -4.60 9.85
CA LEU A 292 31.37 -5.85 9.83
C LEU A 292 29.90 -5.53 9.63
N TYR A 293 29.11 -6.54 9.24
CA TYR A 293 27.67 -6.42 9.04
C TYR A 293 26.94 -7.39 9.96
N TYR A 294 25.87 -6.92 10.59
CA TYR A 294 25.01 -7.75 11.41
C TYR A 294 24.18 -8.69 10.50
N PRO A 295 24.32 -10.01 10.62
CA PRO A 295 23.74 -10.93 9.65
C PRO A 295 22.21 -11.06 9.78
N ASN A 296 21.60 -10.64 10.91
CA ASN A 296 20.16 -10.72 11.16
C ASN A 296 19.52 -9.31 11.20
N GLU A 297 20.01 -8.38 10.38
CA GLU A 297 19.40 -7.06 10.19
C GLU A 297 18.11 -7.24 9.39
N THR A 298 17.00 -7.58 10.10
CA THR A 298 15.74 -8.00 9.47
C THR A 298 14.52 -7.36 10.13
N ASP A 299 13.49 -7.14 9.31
CA ASP A 299 12.13 -6.85 9.71
C ASP A 299 11.27 -8.12 9.56
N ASN A 300 10.49 -8.43 10.58
CA ASN A 300 9.68 -9.64 10.67
C ASN A 300 8.28 -9.26 11.12
N TYR A 301 7.25 -9.66 10.35
CA TYR A 301 5.87 -9.33 10.70
C TYR A 301 4.91 -10.44 10.30
N TRP A 302 3.89 -10.66 11.12
CA TRP A 302 2.76 -11.53 10.88
C TRP A 302 1.48 -10.72 10.95
N GLN A 303 0.65 -10.79 9.91
CA GLN A 303 -0.63 -10.10 9.84
C GLN A 303 -1.74 -11.10 9.55
N ARG A 304 -2.82 -11.04 10.34
CA ARG A 304 -3.93 -11.98 10.26
C ARG A 304 -5.24 -11.21 10.25
N HIS A 305 -6.07 -11.45 9.25
CA HIS A 305 -7.40 -10.89 9.10
C HIS A 305 -8.43 -12.01 9.15
N TYR A 306 -9.47 -11.81 9.93
CA TYR A 306 -10.63 -12.70 10.03
C TYR A 306 -11.88 -11.88 9.78
N GLN A 307 -12.56 -12.13 8.63
CA GLN A 307 -13.62 -11.28 8.13
C GLN A 307 -14.93 -12.07 8.00
N LEU A 308 -16.02 -11.46 8.39
CA LEU A 308 -17.39 -11.95 8.18
C LEU A 308 -18.16 -10.92 7.37
N TYR A 309 -18.68 -11.34 6.22
CA TYR A 309 -19.58 -10.55 5.38
C TYR A 309 -20.98 -11.15 5.38
N VAL A 310 -21.98 -10.31 5.53
CA VAL A 310 -23.38 -10.67 5.40
C VAL A 310 -24.05 -9.65 4.49
N SER A 311 -24.66 -10.12 3.41
CA SER A 311 -25.50 -9.32 2.53
C SER A 311 -26.89 -9.94 2.47
N HIS A 312 -27.94 -9.12 2.67
CA HIS A 312 -29.32 -9.57 2.67
C HIS A 312 -30.22 -8.64 1.87
N LEU A 313 -30.96 -9.19 0.91
CA LEU A 313 -31.99 -8.50 0.15
C LEU A 313 -33.29 -8.51 0.93
N LEU A 314 -33.62 -7.38 1.62
CA LEU A 314 -34.88 -7.21 2.33
C LEU A 314 -36.08 -7.20 1.36
N SER A 315 -35.89 -6.56 0.19
CA SER A 315 -36.85 -6.49 -0.90
C SER A 315 -36.09 -6.34 -2.22
N ASP A 316 -36.78 -6.17 -3.32
CA ASP A 316 -36.16 -5.93 -4.62
C ASP A 316 -35.40 -4.60 -4.68
N ASN A 317 -35.77 -3.65 -3.81
CA ASN A 317 -35.20 -2.32 -3.76
C ASN A 317 -34.26 -2.10 -2.56
N TRP A 318 -34.36 -2.88 -1.49
CA TRP A 318 -33.56 -2.70 -0.28
C TRP A 318 -32.60 -3.85 -0.03
N SER A 319 -31.35 -3.50 0.25
CA SER A 319 -30.33 -4.43 0.76
C SER A 319 -29.70 -3.93 2.06
N LEU A 320 -29.31 -4.88 2.91
CA LEU A 320 -28.49 -4.67 4.09
C LEU A 320 -27.17 -5.38 3.92
N ASN A 321 -26.09 -4.69 4.24
CA ASN A 321 -24.74 -5.21 4.21
C ASN A 321 -24.07 -5.00 5.56
N ALA A 322 -23.39 -6.02 6.05
CA ALA A 322 -22.56 -5.95 7.24
C ALA A 322 -21.23 -6.62 6.97
N ALA A 323 -20.15 -5.99 7.37
CA ALA A 323 -18.81 -6.57 7.34
C ALA A 323 -18.18 -6.37 8.72
N PHE A 324 -17.59 -7.42 9.26
CA PHE A 324 -16.82 -7.40 10.50
C PHE A 324 -15.42 -7.92 10.21
N ASP A 325 -14.42 -7.29 10.79
CA ASP A 325 -13.03 -7.72 10.70
C ASP A 325 -12.37 -7.69 12.07
N PHE A 326 -11.58 -8.71 12.32
CA PHE A 326 -10.60 -8.74 13.37
C PHE A 326 -9.23 -8.91 12.75
N THR A 327 -8.40 -7.89 12.88
CA THR A 327 -6.98 -7.93 12.48
C THR A 327 -6.10 -8.08 13.69
N HIS A 328 -5.17 -9.03 13.64
CA HIS A 328 -4.08 -9.18 14.60
C HIS A 328 -2.75 -9.09 13.90
N GLY A 329 -1.89 -8.20 14.37
CA GLY A 329 -0.53 -8.03 13.91
C GLY A 329 0.48 -8.23 15.04
N ASP A 330 1.57 -8.95 14.76
CA ASP A 330 2.71 -9.07 15.65
C ASP A 330 4.01 -9.13 14.85
N GLY A 331 5.02 -8.42 15.31
CA GLY A 331 6.29 -8.41 14.61
C GLY A 331 7.38 -7.66 15.34
N TYR A 332 8.56 -7.72 14.76
CA TYR A 332 9.74 -7.04 15.27
C TYR A 332 10.74 -6.79 14.16
N TYR A 333 11.58 -5.79 14.37
CA TYR A 333 12.80 -5.64 13.61
C TYR A 333 14.03 -5.60 14.50
N GLU A 334 15.12 -6.19 14.01
CA GLU A 334 16.41 -6.22 14.69
C GLU A 334 17.43 -5.35 13.97
N GLN A 335 18.18 -4.57 14.73
CA GLN A 335 19.22 -3.71 14.18
C GLN A 335 20.46 -3.68 15.06
N MET A 336 21.62 -3.66 14.41
CA MET A 336 22.88 -3.28 15.05
C MET A 336 22.94 -1.75 15.18
N LYS A 337 23.08 -1.25 16.39
CA LYS A 337 23.16 0.19 16.68
C LYS A 337 24.44 0.53 17.43
N ASN A 338 25.12 1.59 17.00
CA ASN A 338 26.27 2.17 17.69
C ASN A 338 25.84 3.44 18.40
N LYS A 339 25.53 3.34 19.70
CA LYS A 339 24.93 4.41 20.50
C LYS A 339 25.61 4.52 21.87
N LYS A 340 25.41 5.69 22.53
CA LYS A 340 25.80 5.88 23.94
C LYS A 340 24.80 5.18 24.86
N TYR A 341 25.23 4.77 26.06
CA TYR A 341 24.36 4.12 27.06
C TYR A 341 23.12 4.93 27.41
N LYS A 342 23.25 6.27 27.49
CA LYS A 342 22.14 7.17 27.79
C LYS A 342 20.98 7.09 26.80
N ALA A 343 21.22 6.69 25.56
CA ALA A 343 20.17 6.50 24.55
C ALA A 343 19.16 5.40 24.95
N TYR A 344 19.53 4.55 25.87
CA TYR A 344 18.71 3.43 26.38
C TYR A 344 18.36 3.59 27.88
N GLY A 345 18.53 4.81 28.44
CA GLY A 345 18.27 5.08 29.86
C GLY A 345 19.32 4.50 30.82
N LEU A 346 20.41 3.95 30.31
CA LEU A 346 21.49 3.31 31.08
C LEU A 346 22.54 4.34 31.53
N THR A 347 22.11 5.46 32.12
CA THR A 347 22.94 6.62 32.48
C THR A 347 24.03 6.28 33.53
N GLN A 348 23.80 5.25 34.33
CA GLN A 348 24.77 4.76 35.34
C GLN A 348 26.04 4.15 34.71
N TYR A 349 26.02 3.82 33.45
CA TYR A 349 27.15 3.25 32.71
C TYR A 349 27.77 4.23 31.71
N GLU A 350 27.25 5.47 31.64
CA GLU A 350 27.67 6.45 30.66
C GLU A 350 29.16 6.85 30.81
N ASP A 351 29.95 6.55 29.79
CA ASP A 351 31.37 6.83 29.70
C ASP A 351 31.73 7.83 28.59
N GLY A 352 30.69 8.38 27.90
CA GLY A 352 30.81 9.31 26.77
C GLY A 352 31.10 8.66 25.45
N SER A 353 31.38 7.36 25.41
CA SER A 353 31.65 6.56 24.21
C SER A 353 30.38 5.97 23.61
N LYS A 354 30.45 5.61 22.32
CA LYS A 354 29.42 4.80 21.66
C LYS A 354 29.79 3.32 21.74
N HIS A 355 28.79 2.48 22.00
CA HIS A 355 28.92 1.04 22.09
C HIS A 355 28.01 0.33 21.10
N ASN A 356 28.36 -0.90 20.76
CA ASN A 356 27.56 -1.72 19.82
C ASN A 356 26.50 -2.51 20.58
N PHE A 357 25.25 -2.32 20.17
CA PHE A 357 24.07 -3.03 20.69
C PHE A 357 23.32 -3.71 19.56
N VAL A 358 22.76 -4.88 19.82
CA VAL A 358 21.68 -5.40 18.98
C VAL A 358 20.37 -5.08 19.68
N THR A 359 19.54 -4.31 19.01
CA THR A 359 18.23 -3.90 19.52
C THR A 359 17.13 -4.61 18.72
N ARG A 360 16.07 -5.00 19.44
CA ARG A 360 14.83 -5.48 18.84
C ARG A 360 13.70 -4.54 19.23
N LYS A 361 12.99 -4.00 18.24
CA LYS A 361 11.78 -3.20 18.48
C LYS A 361 10.58 -4.01 18.02
N GLU A 362 9.59 -4.11 18.87
CA GLU A 362 8.46 -5.02 18.75
C GLU A 362 7.14 -4.23 18.69
N LEU A 363 6.20 -4.76 17.90
CA LEU A 363 4.83 -4.25 17.77
C LEU A 363 3.85 -5.42 17.93
N TYR A 364 2.87 -5.24 18.81
CA TYR A 364 1.67 -6.08 18.87
C TYR A 364 0.45 -5.17 18.71
N ASN A 365 -0.45 -5.53 17.79
CA ASN A 365 -1.65 -4.74 17.59
C ASN A 365 -2.89 -5.59 17.30
N ASN A 366 -4.05 -5.03 17.65
CA ASN A 366 -5.34 -5.57 17.30
C ASN A 366 -6.21 -4.45 16.72
N ALA A 367 -6.95 -4.77 15.67
CA ALA A 367 -7.96 -3.86 15.13
C ALA A 367 -9.29 -4.62 14.98
N TYR A 368 -10.36 -3.96 15.39
CA TYR A 368 -11.73 -4.46 15.29
C TYR A 368 -12.53 -3.50 14.43
N THR A 369 -13.00 -3.96 13.28
CA THR A 369 -13.75 -3.14 12.33
C THR A 369 -15.16 -3.67 12.15
N ALA A 370 -16.14 -2.78 12.11
CA ALA A 370 -17.52 -3.10 11.76
C ALA A 370 -18.03 -2.07 10.75
N ASN A 371 -18.45 -2.54 9.57
CA ASN A 371 -19.06 -1.71 8.53
C ASN A 371 -20.51 -2.17 8.33
N LEU A 372 -21.44 -1.26 8.47
CA LEU A 372 -22.88 -1.51 8.31
C LEU A 372 -23.43 -0.58 7.25
N ALA A 373 -24.20 -1.10 6.30
CA ALA A 373 -24.81 -0.29 5.26
C ALA A 373 -26.24 -0.77 4.93
N ALA A 374 -27.14 0.18 4.74
CA ALA A 374 -28.46 -0.04 4.16
C ALA A 374 -28.53 0.70 2.82
N ARG A 375 -28.96 0.02 1.77
CA ARG A 375 -29.03 0.56 0.42
C ARG A 375 -30.44 0.43 -0.14
N TYR A 376 -30.91 1.52 -0.72
CA TYR A 376 -32.15 1.59 -1.50
C TYR A 376 -31.82 1.86 -2.97
N ASN A 377 -32.36 1.03 -3.85
CA ASN A 377 -32.28 1.18 -5.30
C ASN A 377 -33.72 1.31 -5.84
N GLY A 378 -34.18 2.56 -5.97
CA GLY A 378 -35.43 2.88 -6.67
C GLY A 378 -35.23 3.12 -8.15
N GLU A 379 -36.28 3.52 -8.86
CA GLU A 379 -36.25 3.77 -10.29
C GLU A 379 -35.29 4.92 -10.66
N ASN A 380 -35.44 6.08 -9.98
CA ASN A 380 -34.64 7.29 -10.22
C ASN A 380 -33.76 7.68 -9.04
N LEU A 381 -33.88 7.02 -7.90
CA LEU A 381 -33.20 7.36 -6.65
C LEU A 381 -32.48 6.15 -6.08
N GLY A 382 -31.17 6.26 -5.97
CA GLY A 382 -30.32 5.37 -5.17
C GLY A 382 -29.91 6.05 -3.87
N LEU A 383 -30.11 5.42 -2.72
CA LEU A 383 -29.64 5.90 -1.41
C LEU A 383 -28.75 4.85 -0.77
N SER A 384 -27.73 5.29 -0.03
CA SER A 384 -26.93 4.43 0.85
C SER A 384 -26.72 5.17 2.17
N PHE A 385 -26.99 4.48 3.27
CA PHE A 385 -26.71 4.92 4.63
C PHE A 385 -25.72 3.95 5.19
N GLY A 386 -24.62 4.42 5.78
CA GLY A 386 -23.64 3.51 6.35
C GLY A 386 -22.95 4.09 7.57
N ASP A 387 -22.42 3.18 8.35
CA ASP A 387 -21.57 3.46 9.52
C ASP A 387 -20.38 2.51 9.52
N ASN A 388 -19.19 3.07 9.67
CA ASN A 388 -17.95 2.32 9.80
C ASN A 388 -17.36 2.63 11.18
N PHE A 389 -17.07 1.61 11.94
CA PHE A 389 -16.46 1.68 13.25
C PHE A 389 -15.13 0.93 13.24
N LEU A 390 -14.10 1.55 13.80
CA LEU A 390 -12.81 0.95 14.08
C LEU A 390 -12.41 1.21 15.53
N TYR A 391 -12.00 0.15 16.22
CA TYR A 391 -11.24 0.21 17.45
C TYR A 391 -9.89 -0.47 17.25
N TYR A 392 -8.83 0.19 17.65
CA TYR A 392 -7.46 -0.29 17.55
C TYR A 392 -6.77 -0.19 18.90
N ASP A 393 -6.03 -1.23 19.28
CA ASP A 393 -5.06 -1.21 20.37
C ASP A 393 -3.68 -1.66 19.85
N GLY A 394 -2.65 -0.88 20.16
CA GLY A 394 -1.26 -1.13 19.77
C GLY A 394 -0.31 -1.05 20.95
N GLU A 395 0.67 -1.95 21.01
CA GLU A 395 1.72 -2.00 22.02
C GLU A 395 3.08 -2.01 21.32
N HIS A 396 3.90 -0.98 21.58
CA HIS A 396 5.25 -0.83 21.03
C HIS A 396 6.27 -0.90 22.16
N PHE A 397 7.30 -1.71 22.00
CA PHE A 397 8.39 -1.79 22.98
C PHE A 397 9.70 -2.19 22.32
N GLY A 398 10.81 -1.93 23.02
CA GLY A 398 12.12 -2.28 22.51
C GLY A 398 13.03 -2.86 23.57
N SER A 399 13.83 -3.85 23.16
CA SER A 399 14.76 -4.55 24.02
C SER A 399 16.16 -4.59 23.43
N ILE A 400 17.18 -4.33 24.27
CA ILE A 400 18.56 -4.69 23.97
C ILE A 400 18.66 -6.20 24.16
N ILE A 401 18.95 -6.94 23.09
CA ILE A 401 19.08 -8.39 23.11
C ILE A 401 20.53 -8.86 23.17
N TRP A 402 21.46 -7.96 22.81
CA TRP A 402 22.90 -8.20 22.91
C TRP A 402 23.66 -6.89 22.97
N PHE A 403 24.79 -6.86 23.70
CA PHE A 403 25.78 -5.80 23.69
C PHE A 403 27.18 -6.37 23.99
N ARG A 404 28.22 -5.63 23.64
CA ARG A 404 29.59 -6.16 23.68
C ARG A 404 30.35 -5.85 24.97
N ASP A 405 29.98 -4.82 25.72
CA ASP A 405 30.79 -4.36 26.85
C ASP A 405 30.78 -5.38 27.99
N THR A 406 31.94 -5.96 28.27
CA THR A 406 32.11 -6.93 29.36
C THR A 406 32.29 -6.31 30.72
N ALA A 407 32.55 -4.98 30.78
CA ALA A 407 32.67 -4.25 32.05
C ALA A 407 31.30 -3.89 32.64
N VAL A 408 30.26 -3.96 31.85
CA VAL A 408 28.87 -3.66 32.23
C VAL A 408 28.11 -4.97 32.39
N HIS A 409 27.50 -5.17 33.55
CA HIS A 409 26.58 -6.29 33.78
C HIS A 409 25.15 -5.82 33.51
N LEU A 410 24.58 -6.25 32.39
CA LEU A 410 23.22 -5.96 31.97
C LEU A 410 22.51 -7.29 31.64
N ASP A 411 21.43 -7.57 32.33
CA ASP A 411 20.60 -8.75 32.00
C ASP A 411 19.88 -8.49 30.67
N THR A 412 20.11 -9.36 29.69
CA THR A 412 19.44 -9.30 28.38
C THR A 412 18.40 -10.43 28.26
N PRO A 413 17.21 -10.16 27.65
CA PRO A 413 16.80 -8.89 27.02
C PRO A 413 16.52 -7.77 28.05
N TYR A 414 17.05 -6.57 27.82
CA TYR A 414 16.78 -5.36 28.61
C TYR A 414 15.79 -4.48 27.86
N GLU A 415 14.56 -4.35 28.37
CA GLU A 415 13.55 -3.46 27.80
C GLU A 415 13.83 -2.01 28.20
N TRP A 416 14.00 -1.11 27.20
CA TRP A 416 14.29 0.30 27.49
C TRP A 416 13.11 1.24 27.25
N TYR A 417 12.11 0.83 26.46
CA TYR A 417 10.89 1.62 26.28
C TYR A 417 9.67 0.73 26.06
N ARG A 418 8.50 1.28 26.42
CA ARG A 418 7.20 0.72 26.11
C ARG A 418 6.16 1.82 26.05
N ASN A 419 5.28 1.73 25.07
CA ASN A 419 4.13 2.62 24.93
C ASN A 419 2.96 1.91 24.28
N TYR A 420 1.80 2.55 24.39
CA TYR A 420 0.51 2.02 23.93
C TYR A 420 -0.23 3.08 23.15
N GLY A 421 -1.02 2.63 22.15
CA GLY A 421 -1.91 3.47 21.37
C GLY A 421 -3.32 2.87 21.33
N ASP A 422 -4.32 3.66 21.73
CA ASP A 422 -5.74 3.31 21.66
C ASP A 422 -6.43 4.27 20.69
N LYS A 423 -7.04 3.78 19.60
CA LYS A 423 -7.73 4.62 18.61
C LYS A 423 -9.16 4.16 18.38
N TYR A 424 -10.09 5.10 18.48
CA TYR A 424 -11.48 4.97 18.04
C TYR A 424 -11.67 5.82 16.80
N ASP A 425 -12.25 5.25 15.75
CA ASP A 425 -12.60 5.94 14.52
C ASP A 425 -14.01 5.53 14.12
N ASN A 426 -14.91 6.47 14.05
CA ASN A 426 -16.27 6.22 13.61
C ASN A 426 -16.63 7.15 12.47
N THR A 427 -17.13 6.58 11.39
CA THR A 427 -17.50 7.29 10.17
C THR A 427 -18.93 6.94 9.77
N THR A 428 -19.85 7.91 9.90
CA THR A 428 -21.22 7.80 9.41
C THR A 428 -21.36 8.53 8.10
N TYR A 429 -22.04 7.95 7.11
CA TYR A 429 -22.25 8.58 5.81
C TYR A 429 -23.65 8.35 5.23
N VAL A 430 -24.04 9.29 4.36
CA VAL A 430 -25.23 9.19 3.51
C VAL A 430 -24.85 9.54 2.08
N LYS A 431 -25.17 8.65 1.15
CA LYS A 431 -24.99 8.88 -0.29
C LYS A 431 -26.30 8.85 -1.02
N ALA A 432 -26.45 9.72 -2.00
CA ALA A 432 -27.60 9.77 -2.90
C ALA A 432 -27.14 9.88 -4.35
N ASN A 433 -27.76 9.10 -5.22
CA ASN A 433 -27.71 9.25 -6.66
C ASN A 433 -29.13 9.51 -7.16
N TYR A 434 -29.34 10.56 -7.93
CA TYR A 434 -30.65 10.91 -8.46
C TYR A 434 -30.58 11.11 -9.99
N ASP A 435 -31.35 10.30 -10.71
CA ASP A 435 -31.49 10.39 -12.16
C ASP A 435 -32.61 11.40 -12.49
N PHE A 436 -32.27 12.63 -12.91
CA PHE A 436 -33.26 13.62 -13.37
C PHE A 436 -33.95 13.16 -14.66
N ASN A 437 -33.17 12.48 -15.49
CA ASN A 437 -33.59 11.85 -16.74
C ASN A 437 -32.51 10.86 -17.18
N ASP A 438 -32.69 10.20 -18.32
CA ASP A 438 -31.74 9.21 -18.85
C ASP A 438 -30.33 9.76 -19.08
N ASN A 439 -30.14 11.07 -19.17
CA ASN A 439 -28.87 11.70 -19.51
C ASN A 439 -28.22 12.43 -18.35
N LEU A 440 -28.97 12.90 -17.34
CA LEU A 440 -28.45 13.72 -16.25
C LEU A 440 -28.67 13.03 -14.91
N ASN A 441 -27.57 12.79 -14.21
CA ASN A 441 -27.56 12.25 -12.85
C ASN A 441 -26.85 13.22 -11.90
N ALA A 442 -27.37 13.37 -10.67
CA ALA A 442 -26.68 14.06 -9.58
C ALA A 442 -26.25 13.06 -8.50
N TYR A 443 -25.12 13.38 -7.91
CA TYR A 443 -24.50 12.63 -6.80
C TYR A 443 -24.28 13.54 -5.60
N ALA A 444 -24.59 13.05 -4.41
CA ALA A 444 -24.25 13.65 -3.13
C ALA A 444 -23.72 12.58 -2.18
N ASP A 445 -22.66 12.90 -1.44
CA ASP A 445 -22.03 12.04 -0.45
C ASP A 445 -21.63 12.91 0.75
N LEU A 446 -22.26 12.68 1.88
CA LEU A 446 -22.05 13.43 3.12
C LEU A 446 -21.49 12.48 4.17
N GLN A 447 -20.31 12.77 4.67
CA GLN A 447 -19.61 11.95 5.66
C GLN A 447 -19.29 12.78 6.89
N LEU A 448 -19.56 12.23 8.06
CA LEU A 448 -19.14 12.74 9.36
C LEU A 448 -18.22 11.70 10.01
N ARG A 449 -17.01 12.11 10.39
CA ARG A 449 -16.01 11.23 10.99
C ARG A 449 -15.55 11.76 12.34
N PHE A 450 -15.63 10.93 13.36
CA PHE A 450 -15.15 11.19 14.71
C PHE A 450 -13.95 10.29 15.03
N ILE A 451 -12.86 10.87 15.55
CA ILE A 451 -11.66 10.15 15.96
C ILE A 451 -11.32 10.55 17.39
N ASN A 452 -11.01 9.55 18.23
CA ASN A 452 -10.34 9.73 19.50
C ASN A 452 -9.10 8.85 19.51
N TYR A 453 -7.93 9.45 19.68
CA TYR A 453 -6.66 8.75 19.68
C TYR A 453 -5.85 9.11 20.94
N LYS A 454 -5.47 8.10 21.72
CA LYS A 454 -4.70 8.21 22.93
C LYS A 454 -3.39 7.45 22.80
N VAL A 455 -2.31 8.05 23.21
CA VAL A 455 -1.00 7.41 23.32
C VAL A 455 -0.42 7.67 24.69
N TYR A 456 0.21 6.66 25.30
CA TYR A 456 0.83 6.77 26.61
C TYR A 456 2.00 5.81 26.74
N GLY A 457 3.00 6.23 27.55
CA GLY A 457 4.26 5.51 27.77
C GLY A 457 5.44 6.25 27.13
N TYR A 458 6.56 5.58 26.99
CA TYR A 458 7.79 6.16 26.48
C TYR A 458 8.10 5.68 25.07
N ALA A 459 8.57 6.60 24.22
CA ALA A 459 9.09 6.28 22.89
C ALA A 459 10.52 5.71 22.97
N ASP A 460 11.04 5.26 21.83
CA ASP A 460 12.36 4.64 21.69
C ASP A 460 13.53 5.61 22.00
N ASP A 461 13.29 6.92 21.96
CA ASP A 461 14.19 8.01 22.37
C ASP A 461 13.96 8.48 23.82
N LEU A 462 13.19 7.72 24.59
CA LEU A 462 12.78 7.97 25.96
C LEU A 462 11.87 9.19 26.14
N PHE A 463 11.29 9.69 25.03
CA PHE A 463 10.30 10.76 25.08
C PHE A 463 8.99 10.27 25.71
N ASP A 464 8.43 11.08 26.64
CA ASP A 464 7.13 10.79 27.25
C ASP A 464 5.99 11.12 26.28
N MET A 465 5.28 10.06 25.81
CA MET A 465 4.28 10.15 24.74
C MET A 465 2.84 10.35 25.26
N HIS A 466 2.62 10.89 26.43
CA HIS A 466 1.26 11.09 26.94
C HIS A 466 0.51 12.19 26.18
N PHE A 467 -0.33 11.79 25.20
CA PHE A 467 -1.21 12.72 24.50
C PHE A 467 -2.57 12.11 24.20
N THR A 468 -3.57 12.97 23.98
CA THR A 468 -4.90 12.61 23.47
C THR A 468 -5.28 13.58 22.37
N ALA A 469 -5.61 13.06 21.20
CA ALA A 469 -6.09 13.83 20.06
C ALA A 469 -7.54 13.49 19.75
N ASN A 470 -8.37 14.51 19.49
CA ASN A 470 -9.77 14.37 19.14
C ASN A 470 -10.04 15.15 17.87
N TYR A 471 -10.71 14.52 16.90
CA TYR A 471 -11.06 15.17 15.64
C TYR A 471 -12.51 14.89 15.31
N LEU A 472 -13.18 15.90 14.73
CA LEU A 472 -14.48 15.77 14.12
C LEU A 472 -14.44 16.40 12.73
N PHE A 473 -14.58 15.57 11.70
CA PHE A 473 -14.47 15.98 10.31
C PHE A 473 -15.81 15.86 9.59
N PHE A 474 -16.12 16.85 8.77
CA PHE A 474 -17.21 16.80 7.81
C PHE A 474 -16.65 16.80 6.40
N ASN A 475 -16.95 15.76 5.60
CA ASN A 475 -16.41 15.50 4.28
C ASN A 475 -17.54 15.41 3.24
N PRO A 476 -18.10 16.54 2.79
CA PRO A 476 -19.14 16.56 1.76
C PRO A 476 -18.55 16.41 0.36
N LYS A 477 -19.29 15.73 -0.52
CA LYS A 477 -18.97 15.62 -1.96
C LYS A 477 -20.28 15.78 -2.75
N LEU A 478 -20.20 16.53 -3.83
CA LEU A 478 -21.30 16.76 -4.76
C LEU A 478 -20.81 16.61 -6.20
N GLY A 479 -21.63 16.04 -7.06
CA GLY A 479 -21.24 15.88 -8.43
C GLY A 479 -22.42 15.72 -9.39
N LEU A 480 -22.13 15.94 -10.66
CA LEU A 480 -23.06 15.78 -11.77
C LEU A 480 -22.43 14.89 -12.83
N ASN A 481 -23.20 14.01 -13.42
CA ASN A 481 -22.81 13.18 -14.52
C ASN A 481 -23.79 13.39 -15.68
N TYR A 482 -23.28 13.70 -16.87
CA TYR A 482 -24.09 13.95 -18.07
C TYR A 482 -23.67 13.03 -19.20
N ARG A 483 -24.60 12.19 -19.64
CA ARG A 483 -24.47 11.35 -20.84
C ARG A 483 -24.78 12.15 -22.07
N ILE A 484 -23.75 12.51 -22.84
CA ILE A 484 -23.87 13.26 -24.08
C ILE A 484 -24.49 12.38 -25.18
N SER A 485 -24.04 11.12 -25.22
CA SER A 485 -24.54 10.06 -26.10
C SER A 485 -24.25 8.70 -25.49
N ASP A 486 -24.61 7.60 -26.16
CA ASP A 486 -24.37 6.24 -25.65
C ASP A 486 -22.88 5.91 -25.45
N ASN A 487 -22.02 6.60 -26.17
CA ASN A 487 -20.57 6.39 -26.12
C ASN A 487 -19.77 7.58 -25.54
N GLN A 488 -20.46 8.64 -25.07
CA GLN A 488 -19.82 9.84 -24.53
C GLN A 488 -20.48 10.29 -23.23
N ARG A 489 -19.66 10.58 -22.24
CA ARG A 489 -20.12 11.19 -20.99
C ARG A 489 -19.13 12.23 -20.49
N THR A 490 -19.65 13.19 -19.74
CA THR A 490 -18.87 14.15 -18.96
C THR A 490 -19.37 14.18 -17.53
N TYR A 491 -18.49 14.51 -16.60
CA TYR A 491 -18.86 14.64 -15.20
C TYR A 491 -18.09 15.77 -14.55
N PHE A 492 -18.69 16.31 -13.49
CA PHE A 492 -18.05 17.25 -12.58
C PHE A 492 -18.24 16.77 -11.14
N VAL A 493 -17.22 16.89 -10.31
CA VAL A 493 -17.30 16.65 -8.88
C VAL A 493 -16.52 17.71 -8.10
N ALA A 494 -17.05 18.07 -6.94
CA ALA A 494 -16.39 18.87 -5.93
C ALA A 494 -16.52 18.15 -4.60
N GLY A 495 -15.42 18.00 -3.85
CA GLY A 495 -15.41 17.31 -2.58
C GLY A 495 -14.41 17.87 -1.59
N ILE A 496 -14.75 17.78 -0.31
CA ILE A 496 -13.85 18.11 0.79
C ILE A 496 -13.49 16.80 1.51
N SER A 497 -12.23 16.65 1.86
CA SER A 497 -11.73 15.58 2.71
C SER A 497 -10.78 16.16 3.76
N ASN A 498 -10.85 15.62 4.98
CA ASN A 498 -9.99 16.00 6.08
C ASN A 498 -9.30 14.75 6.64
N ARG A 499 -8.09 14.93 7.16
CA ARG A 499 -7.25 13.86 7.67
C ARG A 499 -6.51 14.30 8.93
N GLU A 500 -6.45 13.43 9.91
CA GLU A 500 -5.67 13.58 11.13
C GLU A 500 -4.16 13.33 10.88
N PRO A 501 -3.27 13.93 11.69
CA PRO A 501 -1.84 13.58 11.72
C PRO A 501 -1.62 12.13 12.15
N ARG A 502 -0.52 11.53 11.69
CA ARG A 502 -0.06 10.22 12.13
C ARG A 502 0.49 10.31 13.55
N ARG A 503 0.63 9.15 14.20
CA ARG A 503 1.23 9.04 15.53
C ARG A 503 2.63 9.65 15.60
N SER A 504 3.50 9.33 14.63
CA SER A 504 4.84 9.87 14.53
C SER A 504 4.84 11.40 14.38
N ASP A 505 3.94 11.95 13.53
CA ASP A 505 3.86 13.37 13.28
C ASP A 505 3.50 14.16 14.57
N ILE A 506 2.57 13.63 15.37
CA ILE A 506 2.18 14.23 16.67
C ILE A 506 3.32 14.15 17.66
N LYS A 507 3.96 12.98 17.80
CA LYS A 507 5.13 12.78 18.69
C LYS A 507 6.24 13.76 18.37
N ASP A 508 6.62 13.85 17.11
CA ASP A 508 7.75 14.67 16.67
C ASP A 508 7.45 16.16 16.79
N ALA A 509 6.21 16.60 16.56
CA ALA A 509 5.79 17.98 16.80
C ALA A 509 5.88 18.34 18.29
N ILE A 510 5.31 17.52 19.17
CA ILE A 510 5.37 17.74 20.63
C ILE A 510 6.85 17.77 21.10
N GLY A 511 7.69 16.86 20.59
CA GLY A 511 9.12 16.81 20.92
C GLY A 511 9.88 18.06 20.53
N ARG A 512 9.46 18.79 19.52
CA ARG A 512 9.99 20.11 19.12
C ARG A 512 9.31 21.29 19.84
N GLY A 513 8.27 21.05 20.64
CA GLY A 513 7.44 22.09 21.25
C GLY A 513 6.46 22.74 20.28
N ASP A 514 6.17 22.08 19.16
CA ASP A 514 5.26 22.53 18.11
C ASP A 514 3.89 21.84 18.18
N THR A 515 2.98 22.30 17.34
CA THR A 515 1.66 21.69 17.15
C THR A 515 1.49 21.33 15.68
N ILE A 516 1.11 20.08 15.40
CA ILE A 516 0.76 19.66 14.05
C ILE A 516 -0.76 19.66 13.85
N LEU A 517 -1.20 20.27 12.76
CA LEU A 517 -2.62 20.46 12.45
C LEU A 517 -3.12 19.39 11.49
N PRO A 518 -4.43 19.04 11.54
CA PRO A 518 -5.04 18.16 10.54
C PRO A 518 -5.01 18.82 9.15
N GLU A 519 -4.87 17.97 8.14
CA GLU A 519 -4.92 18.38 6.73
C GLU A 519 -6.35 18.53 6.23
N SER A 520 -6.58 19.49 5.34
CA SER A 520 -7.85 19.64 4.60
C SER A 520 -7.59 19.77 3.11
N LEU A 521 -8.38 19.07 2.30
CA LEU A 521 -8.34 19.05 0.84
C LEU A 521 -9.69 19.47 0.26
N LEU A 522 -9.69 20.47 -0.63
CA LEU A 522 -10.76 20.69 -1.59
C LEU A 522 -10.32 20.14 -2.95
N ASP A 523 -11.07 19.18 -3.47
CA ASP A 523 -10.84 18.54 -4.75
C ASP A 523 -11.95 18.89 -5.75
N LEU A 524 -11.56 19.38 -6.93
CA LEU A 524 -12.43 19.75 -8.03
C LEU A 524 -12.01 18.97 -9.26
N GLU A 525 -12.93 18.23 -9.87
CA GLU A 525 -12.64 17.45 -11.06
C GLU A 525 -13.66 17.63 -12.17
N LEU A 526 -13.19 17.69 -13.40
CA LEU A 526 -13.99 17.71 -14.62
C LEU A 526 -13.48 16.64 -15.58
N GLY A 527 -14.30 15.62 -15.81
CA GLY A 527 -13.93 14.48 -16.64
C GLY A 527 -14.77 14.37 -17.92
N TYR A 528 -14.14 13.86 -18.96
CA TYR A 528 -14.77 13.44 -20.21
C TYR A 528 -14.34 12.03 -20.57
N GLN A 529 -15.25 11.22 -21.05
CA GLN A 529 -14.99 9.84 -21.49
C GLN A 529 -15.70 9.55 -22.82
N PHE A 530 -14.97 8.87 -23.70
CA PHE A 530 -15.45 8.34 -24.97
C PHE A 530 -15.06 6.87 -25.08
N ALA A 531 -15.99 6.02 -25.51
CA ALA A 531 -15.74 4.61 -25.77
C ALA A 531 -16.44 4.15 -27.03
N SER A 532 -15.74 3.46 -27.90
CA SER A 532 -16.27 2.81 -29.10
C SER A 532 -15.66 1.41 -29.24
N ALA A 533 -16.04 0.68 -30.25
CA ALA A 533 -15.53 -0.69 -30.47
C ALA A 533 -14.00 -0.75 -30.65
N ARG A 534 -13.35 0.30 -31.13
CA ARG A 534 -11.90 0.32 -31.42
C ARG A 534 -11.13 1.40 -30.66
N TRP A 535 -11.82 2.37 -30.07
CA TRP A 535 -11.22 3.50 -29.38
C TRP A 535 -11.84 3.65 -28.00
N ASN A 536 -11.01 3.89 -27.01
CA ASN A 536 -11.42 4.53 -25.77
C ASN A 536 -10.53 5.73 -25.52
N PHE A 537 -11.10 6.76 -24.94
CA PHE A 537 -10.39 7.98 -24.57
C PHE A 537 -11.01 8.54 -23.30
N SER A 538 -10.17 9.01 -22.38
CA SER A 538 -10.63 9.81 -21.25
C SER A 538 -9.67 10.95 -20.97
N ALA A 539 -10.24 12.08 -20.55
CA ALA A 539 -9.53 13.24 -20.06
C ALA A 539 -10.13 13.67 -18.73
N ASN A 540 -9.30 13.96 -17.74
CA ASN A 540 -9.71 14.48 -16.46
C ASN A 540 -8.87 15.68 -16.07
N LEU A 541 -9.50 16.84 -15.88
CA LEU A 541 -8.91 18.01 -15.25
C LEU A 541 -9.16 17.93 -13.75
N TYR A 542 -8.15 18.16 -12.93
CA TYR A 542 -8.28 18.15 -11.49
C TYR A 542 -7.56 19.34 -10.85
N ALA A 543 -8.09 19.78 -9.72
CA ALA A 543 -7.49 20.77 -8.85
C ALA A 543 -7.66 20.35 -7.38
N MET A 544 -6.59 19.82 -6.79
CA MET A 544 -6.48 19.42 -5.40
C MET A 544 -5.83 20.56 -4.62
N LEU A 545 -6.63 21.29 -3.83
CA LEU A 545 -6.23 22.47 -3.08
C LEU A 545 -6.16 22.11 -1.59
N TYR A 546 -4.97 22.19 -1.01
CA TYR A 546 -4.71 21.77 0.37
C TYR A 546 -4.57 22.97 1.32
N ARG A 547 -4.99 22.75 2.56
CA ARG A 547 -4.65 23.56 3.72
C ARG A 547 -3.96 22.69 4.77
N ASN A 548 -2.92 23.23 5.40
CA ASN A 548 -2.13 22.57 6.43
C ASN A 548 -1.62 21.18 5.96
N GLN A 549 -1.24 21.06 4.68
CA GLN A 549 -0.72 19.79 4.18
C GLN A 549 0.54 19.42 4.97
N MET A 550 0.59 18.21 5.53
CA MET A 550 1.80 17.68 6.16
C MET A 550 2.77 17.22 5.07
N THR A 551 3.96 17.78 5.07
CA THR A 551 5.02 17.51 4.10
C THR A 551 6.36 17.35 4.81
N PRO A 552 7.33 16.60 4.24
CA PRO A 552 8.67 16.54 4.79
C PRO A 552 9.29 17.94 4.85
N ASN A 553 9.90 18.28 5.99
CA ASN A 553 10.59 19.56 6.18
C ASN A 553 12.07 19.54 5.77
N GLY A 554 12.57 18.38 5.31
CA GLY A 554 13.96 18.18 4.95
C GLY A 554 14.80 17.51 6.04
N ASP A 555 14.33 17.49 7.28
CA ASP A 555 15.01 16.84 8.40
C ASP A 555 14.54 15.38 8.56
N VAL A 556 15.36 14.59 9.24
CA VAL A 556 15.05 13.21 9.61
C VAL A 556 15.06 13.04 11.13
N SER A 557 14.17 12.17 11.62
CA SER A 557 14.13 11.79 13.01
C SER A 557 15.36 10.96 13.42
N SER A 558 15.55 10.75 14.70
CA SER A 558 16.59 9.84 15.23
C SER A 558 16.45 8.39 14.75
N SER A 559 15.27 8.03 14.22
CA SER A 559 14.94 6.72 13.67
C SER A 559 14.98 6.68 12.12
N GLY A 560 15.41 7.78 11.46
CA GLY A 560 15.57 7.87 10.01
C GLY A 560 14.28 8.18 9.24
N TYR A 561 13.17 8.59 9.90
CA TYR A 561 11.95 9.02 9.20
C TYR A 561 12.00 10.51 8.89
N ALA A 562 11.49 10.90 7.72
CA ALA A 562 11.32 12.31 7.40
C ALA A 562 10.41 13.00 8.42
N LEU A 563 10.90 14.07 9.02
CA LEU A 563 10.10 14.91 9.91
C LEU A 563 9.11 15.71 9.08
N MET A 564 7.88 15.81 9.59
CA MET A 564 6.79 16.46 8.89
C MET A 564 6.47 17.82 9.51
N GLU A 565 6.07 18.75 8.66
CA GLU A 565 5.51 20.04 9.07
C GLU A 565 4.27 20.38 8.26
N ASN A 566 3.44 21.31 8.74
CA ASN A 566 2.30 21.79 8.00
C ASN A 566 2.70 22.93 7.05
N VAL A 567 2.47 22.75 5.76
CA VAL A 567 2.47 23.82 4.77
C VAL A 567 1.07 24.43 4.72
N GLU A 568 0.95 25.74 5.00
CA GLU A 568 -0.34 26.43 5.12
C GLU A 568 -1.20 26.23 3.86
N LYS A 569 -0.61 26.37 2.68
CA LYS A 569 -1.28 26.23 1.39
C LYS A 569 -0.41 25.49 0.39
N SER A 570 -0.99 24.54 -0.28
CA SER A 570 -0.37 23.84 -1.39
C SER A 570 -1.43 23.39 -2.40
N HIS A 571 -0.99 23.03 -3.60
CA HIS A 571 -1.91 22.55 -4.62
C HIS A 571 -1.27 21.51 -5.54
N ARG A 572 -2.14 20.66 -6.12
CA ARG A 572 -1.85 19.78 -7.24
C ARG A 572 -2.92 20.01 -8.29
N ILE A 573 -2.56 20.65 -9.40
CA ILE A 573 -3.48 20.96 -10.50
C ILE A 573 -2.95 20.29 -11.76
N GLY A 574 -3.80 19.54 -12.47
CA GLY A 574 -3.31 18.80 -13.62
C GLY A 574 -4.40 18.28 -14.55
N ILE A 575 -3.91 17.63 -15.60
CA ILE A 575 -4.70 16.89 -16.56
C ILE A 575 -4.20 15.44 -16.66
N GLU A 576 -5.11 14.49 -16.60
CA GLU A 576 -4.87 13.07 -16.89
C GLU A 576 -5.54 12.71 -18.20
N LEU A 577 -4.76 12.18 -19.13
CA LEU A 577 -5.21 11.69 -20.43
C LEU A 577 -5.00 10.18 -20.50
N GLN A 578 -5.96 9.46 -21.02
CA GLN A 578 -5.85 8.02 -21.31
C GLN A 578 -6.43 7.76 -22.70
N ALA A 579 -5.78 6.89 -23.44
CA ALA A 579 -6.25 6.43 -24.75
C ALA A 579 -5.95 4.96 -24.95
N GLY A 580 -6.90 4.23 -25.52
CA GLY A 580 -6.72 2.88 -26.01
C GLY A 580 -7.18 2.79 -27.45
N TYR A 581 -6.42 2.11 -28.29
CA TYR A 581 -6.71 1.93 -29.70
C TYR A 581 -6.40 0.50 -30.16
N GLN A 582 -7.39 -0.16 -30.71
CA GLN A 582 -7.27 -1.51 -31.28
C GLN A 582 -7.70 -1.49 -32.76
N PRO A 583 -6.78 -1.12 -33.69
CA PRO A 583 -7.10 -1.06 -35.12
C PRO A 583 -7.39 -2.42 -35.72
N ALA A 584 -6.79 -3.48 -35.18
CA ALA A 584 -6.92 -4.86 -35.64
C ALA A 584 -6.82 -5.84 -34.46
N ASP A 585 -7.26 -7.10 -34.65
CA ASP A 585 -7.23 -8.10 -33.58
C ASP A 585 -5.82 -8.48 -33.13
N TRP A 586 -4.82 -8.28 -34.01
CA TRP A 586 -3.42 -8.57 -33.73
C TRP A 586 -2.63 -7.44 -33.07
N PHE A 587 -3.23 -6.23 -32.95
CA PHE A 587 -2.51 -5.06 -32.38
C PHE A 587 -3.43 -4.20 -31.52
N ARG A 588 -2.94 -3.84 -30.33
CA ARG A 588 -3.57 -2.88 -29.42
C ARG A 588 -2.50 -1.94 -28.87
N PHE A 589 -2.87 -0.68 -28.71
CA PHE A 589 -2.05 0.34 -28.07
C PHE A 589 -2.84 1.04 -26.95
N ASP A 590 -2.30 1.05 -25.76
CA ASP A 590 -2.85 1.76 -24.60
C ASP A 590 -1.82 2.76 -24.09
N ALA A 591 -2.25 3.99 -23.77
CA ALA A 591 -1.36 5.01 -23.24
C ALA A 591 -2.07 5.88 -22.21
N ASN A 592 -1.31 6.41 -21.27
CA ASN A 592 -1.75 7.48 -20.39
C ASN A 592 -0.64 8.50 -20.19
N LEU A 593 -1.06 9.73 -19.91
CA LEU A 593 -0.18 10.86 -19.63
C LEU A 593 -0.83 11.76 -18.58
N THR A 594 -0.09 12.06 -17.54
CA THR A 594 -0.44 13.07 -16.53
C THR A 594 0.52 14.24 -16.64
N LEU A 595 -0.04 15.43 -16.77
CA LEU A 595 0.69 16.69 -16.68
C LEU A 595 0.15 17.46 -15.48
N SER A 596 1.01 17.87 -14.55
CA SER A 596 0.59 18.50 -13.31
C SER A 596 1.53 19.62 -12.85
N HIS A 597 0.97 20.51 -12.05
CA HIS A 597 1.68 21.59 -11.36
C HIS A 597 1.45 21.39 -9.86
N ASN A 598 2.51 20.98 -9.16
CA ASN A 598 2.47 20.53 -7.77
C ASN A 598 3.32 21.47 -6.93
N LYS A 599 2.72 22.43 -6.23
CA LYS A 599 3.45 23.49 -5.53
C LYS A 599 2.99 23.67 -4.10
N SER A 600 3.96 23.94 -3.24
CA SER A 600 3.81 24.62 -1.97
C SER A 600 3.75 26.11 -2.21
N VAL A 601 2.89 26.85 -1.51
CA VAL A 601 2.71 28.30 -1.67
C VAL A 601 3.33 29.00 -0.46
N ASP A 602 4.20 29.99 -0.73
CA ASP A 602 4.89 30.78 0.31
C ASP A 602 5.65 29.89 1.32
N PHE A 603 6.28 28.83 0.83
CA PHE A 603 7.08 27.93 1.65
C PHE A 603 8.37 28.62 2.10
N THR A 604 8.66 28.56 3.39
CA THR A 604 9.86 29.20 3.98
C THR A 604 10.86 28.13 4.36
N TYR A 605 12.09 28.24 3.91
CA TYR A 605 13.18 27.32 4.18
C TYR A 605 14.50 28.08 4.34
N THR A 606 15.49 27.38 4.90
CA THR A 606 16.85 27.90 5.00
C THR A 606 17.65 27.46 3.79
N ASP A 607 18.42 28.38 3.20
CA ASP A 607 19.29 28.13 2.05
C ASP A 607 20.72 28.58 2.31
N PHE A 608 21.69 27.90 1.73
CA PHE A 608 23.12 28.18 1.83
C PHE A 608 23.87 27.47 0.70
N ALA A 609 25.10 27.88 0.41
CA ALA A 609 26.03 27.09 -0.40
C ALA A 609 26.91 26.20 0.48
N ASP A 610 27.37 25.06 -0.04
CA ASP A 610 28.22 24.14 0.69
C ASP A 610 29.52 24.85 1.17
N GLY A 611 29.81 24.72 2.45
CA GLY A 611 30.91 25.40 3.12
C GLY A 611 30.62 26.81 3.62
N ASP A 612 29.43 27.36 3.36
CA ASP A 612 29.02 28.63 3.92
C ASP A 612 28.76 28.55 5.43
N THR A 613 28.94 29.67 6.13
CA THR A 613 28.62 29.81 7.53
C THR A 613 27.39 30.70 7.77
N VAL A 614 26.83 31.26 6.71
CA VAL A 614 25.70 32.18 6.75
C VAL A 614 24.48 31.50 6.13
N LEU A 615 23.43 31.42 6.92
CA LEU A 615 22.14 30.90 6.48
C LEU A 615 21.26 32.02 5.94
N GLN A 616 20.57 31.78 4.84
CA GLN A 616 19.59 32.69 4.25
C GLN A 616 18.19 32.10 4.40
N THR A 617 17.24 32.89 4.88
CA THR A 617 15.84 32.52 4.90
C THR A 617 15.20 32.88 3.56
N VAL A 618 14.64 31.90 2.86
CA VAL A 618 13.98 32.04 1.56
C VAL A 618 12.50 31.70 1.71
N THR A 619 11.63 32.51 1.14
CA THR A 619 10.19 32.23 1.01
C THR A 619 9.82 32.20 -0.46
N ALA A 620 9.32 31.08 -0.96
CA ALA A 620 9.03 30.88 -2.38
C ALA A 620 7.90 29.87 -2.61
N ASN A 621 7.37 29.87 -3.83
CA ASN A 621 6.52 28.76 -4.30
C ASN A 621 7.40 27.62 -4.81
N THR A 622 7.52 26.57 -4.03
CA THR A 622 8.45 25.45 -4.29
C THR A 622 7.74 24.22 -4.81
N ASP A 623 8.48 23.27 -5.37
CA ASP A 623 7.93 21.99 -5.79
C ASP A 623 7.64 21.11 -4.57
N LEU A 624 6.48 20.44 -4.58
CA LEU A 624 6.15 19.47 -3.54
C LEU A 624 7.02 18.22 -3.70
N SER A 625 7.54 17.74 -2.57
CA SER A 625 8.37 16.55 -2.48
C SER A 625 7.74 15.37 -3.22
N LEU A 626 8.57 14.63 -3.98
CA LEU A 626 8.23 13.40 -4.70
C LEU A 626 6.94 13.51 -5.57
N SER A 627 6.70 14.70 -6.11
CA SER A 627 5.51 15.02 -6.90
C SER A 627 5.90 15.44 -8.32
N PRO A 628 6.21 14.50 -9.23
CA PRO A 628 6.67 14.80 -10.58
C PRO A 628 5.57 15.50 -11.38
N SER A 629 5.97 16.48 -12.21
CA SER A 629 5.04 17.21 -13.08
C SER A 629 4.57 16.42 -14.30
N ILE A 630 5.29 15.35 -14.67
CA ILE A 630 4.99 14.49 -15.82
C ILE A 630 5.08 13.04 -15.40
N VAL A 631 4.01 12.28 -15.60
CA VAL A 631 3.98 10.81 -15.43
C VAL A 631 3.27 10.21 -16.64
N GLY A 632 3.87 9.23 -17.29
CA GLY A 632 3.25 8.59 -18.45
C GLY A 632 3.56 7.09 -18.52
N ALA A 633 2.66 6.34 -19.13
CA ALA A 633 2.89 4.95 -19.51
C ALA A 633 2.27 4.65 -20.86
N ALA A 634 2.88 3.75 -21.63
CA ALA A 634 2.38 3.27 -22.89
C ALA A 634 2.62 1.77 -23.04
N ILE A 635 1.64 1.04 -23.55
CA ILE A 635 1.69 -0.40 -23.78
C ILE A 635 1.32 -0.68 -25.24
N ALA A 636 2.26 -1.26 -26.00
CA ALA A 636 1.98 -1.79 -27.32
C ALA A 636 1.88 -3.33 -27.22
N THR A 637 0.70 -3.87 -27.50
CA THR A 637 0.41 -5.30 -27.47
C THR A 637 0.27 -5.86 -28.86
N PHE A 638 1.06 -6.88 -29.19
CA PHE A 638 1.02 -7.65 -30.42
C PHE A 638 0.50 -9.06 -30.11
N ILE A 639 -0.44 -9.53 -30.90
CA ILE A 639 -1.05 -10.85 -30.82
C ILE A 639 -0.77 -11.57 -32.15
N PRO A 640 0.47 -12.10 -32.35
CA PRO A 640 0.89 -12.65 -33.64
C PRO A 640 0.10 -13.91 -34.05
N VAL A 641 -0.36 -14.67 -33.09
CA VAL A 641 -1.28 -15.80 -33.23
C VAL A 641 -2.22 -15.80 -32.04
N LYS A 642 -3.36 -16.47 -32.14
CA LYS A 642 -4.25 -16.71 -31.00
C LYS A 642 -3.40 -17.31 -29.87
N ASP A 643 -3.61 -16.91 -28.66
CA ASP A 643 -2.94 -17.41 -27.45
C ASP A 643 -1.47 -16.95 -27.24
N ALA A 644 -0.90 -16.14 -28.16
CA ALA A 644 0.40 -15.50 -27.97
C ALA A 644 0.28 -14.00 -27.85
N LYS A 645 0.93 -13.41 -26.85
CA LYS A 645 0.99 -11.95 -26.65
C LYS A 645 2.44 -11.51 -26.50
N ILE A 646 2.82 -10.41 -27.14
CA ILE A 646 4.10 -9.70 -26.95
C ILE A 646 3.73 -8.25 -26.60
N GLN A 647 4.28 -7.76 -25.52
CA GLN A 647 4.03 -6.40 -25.04
C GLN A 647 5.33 -5.64 -24.87
N LEU A 648 5.33 -4.40 -25.34
CA LEU A 648 6.34 -3.40 -24.99
C LEU A 648 5.68 -2.38 -24.07
N ILE A 649 6.26 -2.17 -22.90
CA ILE A 649 5.69 -1.35 -21.83
C ILE A 649 6.71 -0.25 -21.52
N GLY A 650 6.36 0.99 -21.87
CA GLY A 650 7.16 2.18 -21.55
C GLY A 650 6.59 2.90 -20.33
N LYS A 651 7.44 3.32 -19.40
CA LYS A 651 7.10 4.14 -18.25
C LYS A 651 8.03 5.34 -18.18
N TYR A 652 7.47 6.54 -18.07
CA TYR A 652 8.20 7.78 -17.87
C TYR A 652 7.75 8.48 -16.59
N VAL A 653 8.72 8.92 -15.79
CA VAL A 653 8.50 9.78 -14.62
C VAL A 653 9.45 10.96 -14.73
N GLY A 654 8.90 12.16 -14.67
CA GLY A 654 9.64 13.42 -14.75
C GLY A 654 10.47 13.69 -13.50
N LYS A 655 11.24 14.76 -13.53
CA LYS A 655 12.07 15.23 -12.42
C LYS A 655 11.24 15.42 -11.16
N GLN A 656 11.79 15.06 -10.01
CA GLN A 656 11.23 15.20 -8.69
C GLN A 656 12.24 15.85 -7.76
N TYR A 657 11.81 16.22 -6.55
CA TYR A 657 12.68 16.66 -5.47
C TYR A 657 12.44 15.81 -4.23
N ALA A 658 13.47 15.51 -3.48
CA ALA A 658 13.33 14.67 -2.27
C ALA A 658 12.66 15.42 -1.11
N ASP A 659 12.78 16.75 -1.06
CA ASP A 659 12.15 17.65 -0.08
C ASP A 659 11.24 18.70 -0.75
N ASN A 660 10.72 19.65 0.05
CA ASN A 660 9.86 20.72 -0.45
C ASN A 660 10.62 22.03 -0.76
N THR A 661 11.93 22.08 -0.67
CA THR A 661 12.69 23.32 -0.96
C THR A 661 12.80 23.57 -2.47
N GLY A 662 12.74 22.52 -3.28
CA GLY A 662 12.95 22.57 -4.72
C GLY A 662 14.40 22.86 -5.10
N ARG A 663 15.38 22.67 -4.17
CA ARG A 663 16.81 22.85 -4.44
C ARG A 663 17.33 21.77 -5.37
N GLU A 664 18.16 22.17 -6.35
CA GLU A 664 18.73 21.25 -7.34
C GLU A 664 19.64 20.17 -6.71
N CYS A 665 20.29 20.46 -5.59
CA CYS A 665 21.08 19.47 -4.86
C CYS A 665 20.24 18.28 -4.36
N TYR A 666 18.92 18.44 -4.20
CA TYR A 666 17.97 17.41 -3.78
C TYR A 666 17.06 16.92 -4.91
N ALA A 667 17.41 17.25 -6.15
CA ALA A 667 16.68 16.77 -7.32
C ALA A 667 16.92 15.27 -7.56
N ILE A 668 15.85 14.59 -7.96
CA ILE A 668 15.86 13.21 -8.45
C ILE A 668 15.61 13.28 -9.95
N ASP A 669 16.54 12.74 -10.73
CA ASP A 669 16.52 12.82 -12.19
C ASP A 669 15.30 12.11 -12.79
N PRO A 670 14.78 12.62 -13.92
CA PRO A 670 13.73 11.93 -14.66
C PRO A 670 14.25 10.60 -15.21
N TYR A 671 13.35 9.61 -15.31
CA TYR A 671 13.72 8.33 -15.88
C TYR A 671 12.67 7.81 -16.86
N PHE A 672 13.14 6.99 -17.81
CA PHE A 672 12.34 6.22 -18.74
C PHE A 672 12.74 4.75 -18.67
N LEU A 673 11.76 3.88 -18.42
CA LEU A 673 11.93 2.44 -18.39
C LEU A 673 11.19 1.82 -19.56
N LEU A 674 11.82 0.85 -20.22
CA LEU A 674 11.22 0.03 -21.25
C LEU A 674 11.23 -1.42 -20.77
N ASN A 675 10.06 -2.04 -20.62
CA ASN A 675 9.92 -3.45 -20.31
C ASN A 675 9.40 -4.19 -21.54
N ALA A 676 9.87 -5.43 -21.75
CA ALA A 676 9.42 -6.32 -22.80
C ALA A 676 8.82 -7.58 -22.17
N LYS A 677 7.61 -7.94 -22.56
CA LYS A 677 6.89 -9.11 -22.04
C LYS A 677 6.41 -9.99 -23.17
N ALA A 678 6.49 -11.32 -22.99
CA ALA A 678 5.93 -12.30 -23.89
C ALA A 678 5.15 -13.35 -23.08
N SER A 679 4.01 -13.82 -23.61
CA SER A 679 3.25 -14.93 -23.05
C SER A 679 2.70 -15.83 -24.14
N TYR A 680 2.50 -17.10 -23.78
CA TYR A 680 1.86 -18.09 -24.63
C TYR A 680 1.04 -19.07 -23.80
N THR A 681 -0.20 -19.36 -24.25
CA THR A 681 -1.12 -20.30 -23.60
C THR A 681 -1.31 -21.55 -24.44
N TRP A 682 -1.05 -22.71 -23.86
CA TRP A 682 -1.33 -24.03 -24.45
C TRP A 682 -2.63 -24.59 -23.86
N HIS A 683 -3.60 -24.89 -24.68
CA HIS A 683 -4.85 -25.59 -24.32
C HIS A 683 -4.66 -27.08 -24.40
N LEU A 684 -4.73 -27.79 -23.28
CA LEU A 684 -4.49 -29.24 -23.19
C LEU A 684 -5.77 -30.08 -23.33
N GLY A 685 -6.92 -29.44 -23.50
CA GLY A 685 -8.24 -30.07 -23.62
C GLY A 685 -9.08 -29.90 -22.34
N GLY A 686 -10.41 -29.81 -22.52
CA GLY A 686 -11.32 -29.43 -21.44
C GLY A 686 -11.07 -28.01 -21.00
N THR A 687 -10.95 -27.82 -19.68
CA THR A 687 -10.58 -26.54 -19.05
C THR A 687 -9.08 -26.43 -18.75
N ASN A 688 -8.28 -27.45 -19.08
CA ASN A 688 -6.86 -27.49 -18.73
C ASN A 688 -6.03 -26.62 -19.68
N GLU A 689 -5.23 -25.74 -19.09
CA GLU A 689 -4.31 -24.88 -19.85
C GLU A 689 -2.98 -24.67 -19.10
N ILE A 690 -1.92 -24.47 -19.86
CA ILE A 690 -0.62 -24.01 -19.36
C ILE A 690 -0.33 -22.66 -20.00
N GLU A 691 0.01 -21.69 -19.21
CA GLU A 691 0.48 -20.39 -19.67
C GLU A 691 1.92 -20.18 -19.24
N ALA A 692 2.80 -19.79 -20.15
CA ALA A 692 4.14 -19.33 -19.85
C ALA A 692 4.25 -17.83 -20.11
N GLN A 693 4.85 -17.11 -19.19
CA GLN A 693 5.10 -15.67 -19.26
C GLN A 693 6.58 -15.39 -18.99
N LEU A 694 7.16 -14.43 -19.71
CA LEU A 694 8.48 -13.90 -19.48
C LEU A 694 8.41 -12.37 -19.59
N VAL A 695 8.94 -11.68 -18.59
CA VAL A 695 9.17 -10.23 -18.64
C VAL A 695 10.66 -9.96 -18.46
N VAL A 696 11.17 -9.05 -19.26
CA VAL A 696 12.48 -8.42 -19.08
C VAL A 696 12.21 -6.96 -18.76
N ASN A 697 12.52 -6.57 -17.53
CA ASN A 697 12.35 -5.21 -17.04
C ASN A 697 13.58 -4.38 -17.38
N ASN A 698 13.37 -3.09 -17.61
CA ASN A 698 14.42 -2.11 -17.87
C ASN A 698 15.40 -2.59 -18.97
N VAL A 699 14.86 -2.93 -20.13
CA VAL A 699 15.63 -3.47 -21.29
C VAL A 699 16.74 -2.53 -21.73
N LEU A 700 16.60 -1.22 -21.45
CA LEU A 700 17.60 -0.21 -21.77
C LEU A 700 18.75 -0.14 -20.73
N ASP A 701 18.66 -0.93 -19.67
CA ASP A 701 19.62 -0.96 -18.55
C ASP A 701 19.90 0.43 -17.94
N HIS A 702 18.86 1.26 -17.88
CA HIS A 702 18.96 2.62 -17.35
C HIS A 702 19.16 2.59 -15.83
N GLN A 703 20.21 3.27 -15.35
CA GLN A 703 20.45 3.46 -13.92
C GLN A 703 19.55 4.60 -13.42
N TYR A 704 18.74 4.35 -12.39
CA TYR A 704 17.78 5.34 -11.90
C TYR A 704 17.56 5.23 -10.39
N ARG A 705 17.02 6.30 -9.82
CA ARG A 705 16.76 6.45 -8.39
C ARG A 705 15.29 6.84 -8.20
N LEU A 706 14.66 6.32 -7.16
CA LEU A 706 13.23 6.59 -6.88
C LEU A 706 13.01 7.48 -5.68
N ASN A 707 13.98 7.54 -4.78
CA ASN A 707 13.91 8.28 -3.54
C ASN A 707 15.32 8.62 -3.03
N ALA A 708 15.39 9.57 -2.09
CA ALA A 708 16.61 9.92 -1.38
C ALA A 708 16.27 10.32 0.06
N TRP A 709 17.18 10.05 0.96
CA TRP A 709 17.27 10.71 2.25
C TRP A 709 18.09 11.98 2.06
N VAL A 710 17.56 13.13 2.48
CA VAL A 710 18.22 14.42 2.34
C VAL A 710 18.19 15.17 3.68
N GLY A 711 19.18 15.98 3.92
CA GLY A 711 19.26 16.80 5.13
C GLY A 711 20.38 17.81 5.01
N ASP A 712 20.40 18.76 5.93
CA ASP A 712 21.43 19.78 6.05
C ASP A 712 22.19 19.56 7.36
N TYR A 713 23.51 19.70 7.34
CA TYR A 713 24.31 19.61 8.54
C TYR A 713 25.41 20.68 8.61
N PHE A 714 25.82 21.01 9.83
CA PHE A 714 26.96 21.88 10.05
C PHE A 714 28.16 21.07 10.49
N SER A 715 29.29 21.27 9.81
CA SER A 715 30.58 20.70 10.20
C SER A 715 31.40 21.71 10.99
N ASP A 716 31.89 21.33 12.16
CA ASP A 716 32.83 22.06 12.99
C ASP A 716 34.29 21.64 12.78
N ASP A 717 34.55 20.69 11.88
CA ASP A 717 35.88 20.27 11.48
C ASP A 717 36.58 21.41 10.72
N ALA A 718 37.82 21.76 11.14
CA ALA A 718 38.58 22.87 10.55
C ALA A 718 38.87 22.74 9.07
N SER A 719 38.84 21.50 8.50
CA SER A 719 39.03 21.23 7.07
C SER A 719 37.71 21.30 6.26
N TRP A 720 36.56 21.23 6.95
CA TRP A 720 35.22 21.19 6.38
C TRP A 720 34.26 22.10 7.15
N TYR A 721 34.74 23.24 7.59
CA TYR A 721 33.94 24.14 8.46
C TYR A 721 32.85 24.85 7.65
N GLY A 722 31.57 24.62 8.01
CA GLY A 722 30.42 25.26 7.37
C GLY A 722 29.21 24.34 7.28
N TYR A 723 28.19 24.83 6.60
CA TYR A 723 26.97 24.07 6.30
C TYR A 723 27.15 23.25 5.01
N TYR A 724 26.57 22.05 4.97
CA TYR A 724 26.63 21.15 3.83
C TYR A 724 25.30 20.46 3.59
N HIS A 725 24.99 20.23 2.33
CA HIS A 725 23.88 19.40 1.91
C HIS A 725 24.27 17.92 1.96
N ASP A 726 23.44 17.12 2.64
CA ASP A 726 23.62 15.67 2.72
C ASP A 726 22.53 14.94 1.91
N ARG A 727 22.92 13.90 1.19
CA ARG A 727 21.97 13.09 0.41
C ARG A 727 22.47 11.66 0.28
N ALA A 728 21.55 10.72 0.58
CA ALA A 728 21.77 9.30 0.40
C ALA A 728 20.63 8.71 -0.44
N TRP A 729 20.97 7.91 -1.43
CA TRP A 729 20.06 7.45 -2.49
C TRP A 729 19.54 6.04 -2.26
N LEU A 730 18.31 5.80 -2.68
CA LEU A 730 17.75 4.45 -2.84
C LEU A 730 17.89 4.04 -4.32
N GLN A 731 18.98 3.34 -4.62
CA GLN A 731 19.36 2.91 -5.98
C GLN A 731 18.42 1.80 -6.46
N GLN A 732 18.04 1.85 -7.76
CA GLN A 732 17.20 0.85 -8.39
C GLN A 732 17.98 -0.02 -9.37
N PRO A 733 17.52 -1.27 -9.61
CA PRO A 733 18.23 -2.20 -10.47
C PRO A 733 18.19 -1.79 -11.94
N GLY A 734 19.24 -2.14 -12.68
CA GLY A 734 19.27 -2.16 -14.13
C GLY A 734 18.38 -3.27 -14.72
N ILE A 735 18.81 -3.84 -15.85
CA ILE A 735 18.09 -4.92 -16.54
C ILE A 735 17.90 -6.14 -15.62
N ASN A 736 16.67 -6.66 -15.57
CA ASN A 736 16.34 -7.85 -14.81
C ASN A 736 15.15 -8.59 -15.45
N PHE A 737 14.86 -9.80 -15.00
CA PHE A 737 13.80 -10.60 -15.59
C PHE A 737 12.97 -11.37 -14.55
N MET A 738 11.74 -11.73 -14.94
CA MET A 738 10.85 -12.64 -14.24
C MET A 738 10.14 -13.55 -15.26
N GLY A 739 10.24 -14.86 -15.05
CA GLY A 739 9.49 -15.87 -15.80
C GLY A 739 8.46 -16.56 -14.92
N ARG A 740 7.30 -16.95 -15.50
CA ARG A 740 6.23 -17.66 -14.79
C ARG A 740 5.66 -18.77 -15.66
N VAL A 741 5.25 -19.86 -15.03
CA VAL A 741 4.46 -20.93 -15.61
C VAL A 741 3.23 -21.16 -14.76
N ILE A 742 2.06 -21.08 -15.37
CA ILE A 742 0.76 -21.18 -14.72
C ILE A 742 0.02 -22.37 -15.34
N TYR A 743 -0.42 -23.28 -14.49
CA TYR A 743 -1.30 -24.40 -14.88
C TYR A 743 -2.68 -24.19 -14.27
N ARG A 744 -3.74 -24.23 -15.12
CA ARG A 744 -5.14 -24.10 -14.72
C ARG A 744 -5.93 -25.32 -15.17
N PHE A 745 -6.90 -25.76 -14.35
CA PHE A 745 -7.79 -26.88 -14.63
C PHE A 745 -9.20 -26.69 -14.07
#